data_6333cc088ff0f5f2c6bfc9fb20a2056b
#
_entry.id   6333cc088ff0f5f2c6bfc9fb20a2056b
#
_cell.length_a   1.000
_cell.length_b   1.000
_cell.length_c   1.000
_cell.angle_alpha   90.00
_cell.angle_beta   90.00
_cell.angle_gamma   90.00
#
_symmetry.space_group_name_H-M   'P 1'
#
loop_
_entity.id
_entity.type
_entity.pdbx_description
1 polymer ?
#
loop_
_entity_poly.entity_id
_entity_poly.type
_entity_poly.pdbx_seq_one_letter_code
_entity_poly.pdbx_strand_id
1 'polypeptide(L)'
;MFNVIKRDGEVAAFQLSKITQAIEKAFQAQEKQYTPDMMEMLGLRVTADFQKKIKKDQVSVEDIQDSVENVLIQCGYSEVAKAYILYRKQREKVRNMKSTILDYKEIVNSYVKVEDWRVKENSTVTYSVGGLILSNSGAVTANYWLSEIYDKEIADAHRNADIHIHDLSMLTGYCAGWSLKQLIKEGLGGIEGKITSAPAKHLSVLCNQMVNFLGIMQNEWAGAQAFSSFDTYLAPFVKTDHLTYPEVKKCIEAFIYGVNTPSRWGTQAPFSNITLDWTVPDDLAELPAIVGGKEMDFKYKDCKQEMDMVNKAFIETMIEGDANGRGFQYPIPTYSITKEFDWSDTENNRLLFEMTSKYGTPYFSNYINSDMQPSDVRSMCCRLRLDLRELRKKTGGYFGSGESTGSVGVVTINMPRIAYLSQDEDEFYQRLDRLMDISARSLHIKREVIGKLLDEGLYPYTKRYLGSFDNHFSTIGLVGMNEAGLNARWLRADMADEKTQKFTKDVLNHMRERLSDYHEEYGELYNLEATPAESTAYRLAKHDKKHYPDIITAGHEGDTPYYTNSSHLPVDYTSDIFDALDVQDELQTLYTSGTVFHAFLGEKLPDWKAAATLVRKIAENYRLPYYTLSPTYSVCKEHGYIAGEHFTCPTCGKKAEVYSRITGYYRPVQNWNDGKAQEYKNRTVYDILHSGAPAEKPVEAVKEERPVMGGKHPTRTMVTMTKDDVKIQHPDSVKYLFTTSTCPNCKIAKQMLAEAEEEYQLIDAEKNPELVSRYGIMQAPTLVVIEGDETKKYVNASNIQKYVEENE
;
A
#
# COMPACT_ATOMS: atom_id res chain seq x y z
N MET A 1 -37.10 17.23 29.39
CA MET A 1 -37.44 15.87 28.94
C MET A 1 -36.42 15.54 27.86
N PHE A 2 -35.61 14.57 28.03
CA PHE A 2 -34.52 14.24 27.07
C PHE A 2 -34.95 13.12 26.12
N ASN A 3 -34.26 13.03 25.00
CA ASN A 3 -34.54 12.07 23.93
C ASN A 3 -33.44 10.99 23.87
N VAL A 4 -33.81 9.85 23.34
CA VAL A 4 -32.91 8.73 23.12
C VAL A 4 -32.59 8.61 21.64
N ILE A 5 -31.32 8.63 21.30
CA ILE A 5 -30.85 8.33 19.94
C ILE A 5 -30.79 6.81 19.82
N LYS A 6 -31.63 6.26 18.96
CA LYS A 6 -31.59 4.84 18.60
C LYS A 6 -30.36 4.53 17.74
N ARG A 7 -30.04 3.25 17.54
CA ARG A 7 -28.90 2.78 16.75
C ARG A 7 -28.98 3.11 15.27
N ASP A 8 -30.20 3.27 14.75
CA ASP A 8 -30.48 3.70 13.37
C ASP A 8 -30.46 5.23 13.18
N GLY A 9 -30.13 5.98 14.25
CA GLY A 9 -30.12 7.44 14.26
C GLY A 9 -31.51 8.07 14.53
N GLU A 10 -32.58 7.27 14.63
CA GLU A 10 -33.91 7.79 14.98
C GLU A 10 -33.93 8.32 16.41
N VAL A 11 -34.57 9.48 16.60
CA VAL A 11 -34.70 10.11 17.91
C VAL A 11 -36.08 9.80 18.50
N ALA A 12 -36.12 9.22 19.68
CA ALA A 12 -37.35 8.87 20.38
C ALA A 12 -37.40 9.46 21.80
N ALA A 13 -38.57 9.74 22.31
CA ALA A 13 -38.76 10.16 23.70
C ALA A 13 -38.31 9.06 24.68
N PHE A 14 -37.62 9.48 25.76
CA PHE A 14 -37.18 8.57 26.81
C PHE A 14 -38.39 7.95 27.53
N GLN A 15 -38.31 6.65 27.80
CA GLN A 15 -39.32 5.88 28.53
C GLN A 15 -38.65 4.97 29.55
N LEU A 16 -38.85 5.25 30.86
CA LEU A 16 -38.28 4.48 31.94
C LEU A 16 -38.78 3.01 31.92
N SER A 17 -40.03 2.79 31.52
CA SER A 17 -40.62 1.46 31.41
C SER A 17 -39.88 0.50 30.48
N LYS A 18 -39.15 1.01 29.47
CA LYS A 18 -38.31 0.17 28.61
C LYS A 18 -37.07 -0.35 29.30
N ILE A 19 -36.52 0.44 30.24
CA ILE A 19 -35.38 0.01 31.06
C ILE A 19 -35.83 -1.04 32.06
N THR A 20 -36.90 -0.74 32.79
CA THR A 20 -37.43 -1.69 33.82
C THR A 20 -37.83 -3.02 33.20
N GLN A 21 -38.52 -3.03 32.05
CA GLN A 21 -38.85 -4.27 31.32
C GLN A 21 -37.62 -5.06 30.86
N ALA A 22 -36.55 -4.35 30.44
CA ALA A 22 -35.34 -5.01 30.00
C ALA A 22 -34.58 -5.69 31.19
N ILE A 23 -34.55 -5.02 32.34
CA ILE A 23 -34.01 -5.56 33.61
C ILE A 23 -34.84 -6.72 34.07
N GLU A 24 -36.16 -6.60 34.07
CA GLU A 24 -37.10 -7.66 34.49
C GLU A 24 -36.89 -8.95 33.69
N LYS A 25 -36.73 -8.85 32.36
CA LYS A 25 -36.41 -10.01 31.52
C LYS A 25 -35.08 -10.66 31.86
N ALA A 26 -34.11 -9.90 32.30
CA ALA A 26 -32.83 -10.45 32.73
C ALA A 26 -32.94 -11.17 34.07
N PHE A 27 -33.74 -10.67 35.01
CA PHE A 27 -34.09 -11.38 36.26
C PHE A 27 -34.87 -12.67 35.99
N GLN A 28 -35.86 -12.64 35.10
CA GLN A 28 -36.61 -13.84 34.71
C GLN A 28 -35.70 -14.89 34.08
N ALA A 29 -34.77 -14.48 33.20
CA ALA A 29 -33.83 -15.40 32.58
C ALA A 29 -32.87 -16.10 33.56
N GLN A 30 -32.71 -15.56 34.76
CA GLN A 30 -31.93 -16.14 35.89
C GLN A 30 -32.80 -16.72 36.99
N GLU A 31 -34.09 -16.83 36.77
CA GLU A 31 -35.08 -17.34 37.77
C GLU A 31 -34.97 -16.64 39.14
N LYS A 32 -34.49 -15.39 39.15
CA LYS A 32 -34.38 -14.58 40.35
C LYS A 32 -35.69 -13.87 40.65
N GLN A 33 -36.11 -13.93 41.93
CA GLN A 33 -37.29 -13.22 42.40
C GLN A 33 -37.05 -11.70 42.38
N TYR A 34 -38.05 -10.95 42.00
CA TYR A 34 -38.06 -9.50 41.98
C TYR A 34 -39.43 -8.95 42.34
N THR A 35 -39.48 -7.72 42.79
CA THR A 35 -40.72 -6.98 43.02
C THR A 35 -40.82 -5.79 42.06
N PRO A 36 -42.04 -5.30 41.78
CA PRO A 36 -42.21 -4.10 40.95
C PRO A 36 -41.42 -2.90 41.49
N ASP A 37 -41.42 -2.66 42.78
CA ASP A 37 -40.70 -1.57 43.44
C ASP A 37 -39.18 -1.67 43.25
N MET A 38 -38.65 -2.89 43.27
CA MET A 38 -37.22 -3.15 43.02
C MET A 38 -36.87 -2.84 41.53
N MET A 39 -37.71 -3.19 40.60
CA MET A 39 -37.47 -2.86 39.16
C MET A 39 -37.54 -1.37 38.92
N GLU A 40 -38.47 -0.66 39.53
CA GLU A 40 -38.57 0.79 39.44
C GLU A 40 -37.37 1.48 40.04
N MET A 41 -36.91 1.04 41.22
CA MET A 41 -35.71 1.54 41.90
C MET A 41 -34.46 1.33 41.04
N LEU A 42 -34.26 0.16 40.41
CA LEU A 42 -33.15 -0.13 39.53
C LEU A 42 -33.21 0.75 38.28
N GLY A 43 -34.37 0.94 37.67
CA GLY A 43 -34.57 1.81 36.53
C GLY A 43 -34.24 3.29 36.85
N LEU A 44 -34.60 3.76 38.04
CA LEU A 44 -34.24 5.13 38.47
C LEU A 44 -32.73 5.25 38.72
N ARG A 45 -32.04 4.25 39.28
CA ARG A 45 -30.59 4.22 39.46
C ARG A 45 -29.87 4.25 38.11
N VAL A 46 -30.35 3.47 37.14
CA VAL A 46 -29.83 3.50 35.76
C VAL A 46 -29.98 4.89 35.14
N THR A 47 -31.13 5.53 35.37
CA THR A 47 -31.38 6.88 34.88
C THR A 47 -30.42 7.89 35.51
N ALA A 48 -30.14 7.77 36.82
CA ALA A 48 -29.18 8.60 37.50
C ALA A 48 -27.72 8.37 37.03
N ASP A 49 -27.36 7.11 36.68
CA ASP A 49 -26.04 6.76 36.21
C ASP A 49 -25.73 7.39 34.84
N PHE A 50 -26.61 7.26 33.86
CA PHE A 50 -26.38 7.86 32.55
C PHE A 50 -26.69 9.36 32.46
N GLN A 51 -27.25 9.99 33.50
CA GLN A 51 -27.57 11.42 33.48
C GLN A 51 -26.36 12.28 33.14
N LYS A 52 -25.15 11.87 33.55
CA LYS A 52 -23.90 12.55 33.24
C LYS A 52 -23.48 12.42 31.77
N LYS A 53 -24.06 11.47 31.05
CA LYS A 53 -23.78 11.22 29.62
C LYS A 53 -24.72 11.96 28.68
N ILE A 54 -25.75 12.65 29.21
CA ILE A 54 -26.70 13.44 28.39
C ILE A 54 -25.99 14.67 27.82
N LYS A 55 -25.98 14.80 26.51
CA LYS A 55 -25.46 15.96 25.76
C LYS A 55 -26.57 16.55 24.89
N LYS A 56 -26.78 17.87 24.98
CA LYS A 56 -27.81 18.59 24.21
C LYS A 56 -29.22 17.93 24.29
N ASP A 57 -29.63 17.57 25.49
CA ASP A 57 -30.90 16.85 25.76
C ASP A 57 -31.07 15.51 25.05
N GLN A 58 -29.96 14.84 24.70
CA GLN A 58 -29.96 13.52 24.05
C GLN A 58 -28.97 12.57 24.72
N VAL A 59 -29.28 11.27 24.70
CA VAL A 59 -28.44 10.17 25.16
C VAL A 59 -28.57 9.00 24.18
N SER A 60 -27.47 8.28 23.93
CA SER A 60 -27.53 7.11 23.06
C SER A 60 -28.16 5.89 23.79
N VAL A 61 -28.79 4.99 23.01
CA VAL A 61 -29.30 3.74 23.56
C VAL A 61 -28.17 2.86 24.13
N GLU A 62 -26.97 2.98 23.59
CA GLU A 62 -25.80 2.24 24.09
C GLU A 62 -25.38 2.75 25.48
N ASP A 63 -25.28 4.06 25.69
CA ASP A 63 -24.98 4.65 26.98
C ASP A 63 -25.97 4.23 28.08
N ILE A 64 -27.26 4.11 27.73
CA ILE A 64 -28.29 3.60 28.63
C ILE A 64 -28.05 2.13 28.96
N GLN A 65 -27.71 1.31 27.96
CA GLN A 65 -27.46 -0.12 28.16
C GLN A 65 -26.22 -0.37 29.01
N ASP A 66 -25.15 0.36 28.78
CA ASP A 66 -23.93 0.31 29.58
C ASP A 66 -24.22 0.69 31.06
N SER A 67 -25.07 1.70 31.24
CA SER A 67 -25.53 2.08 32.60
C SER A 67 -26.37 1.01 33.26
N VAL A 68 -27.22 0.26 32.52
CA VAL A 68 -27.94 -0.91 33.05
C VAL A 68 -26.97 -1.97 33.55
N GLU A 69 -25.95 -2.29 32.75
CA GLU A 69 -24.92 -3.27 33.12
C GLU A 69 -24.19 -2.86 34.40
N ASN A 70 -23.71 -1.62 34.45
CA ASN A 70 -22.99 -1.07 35.60
C ASN A 70 -23.84 -1.08 36.88
N VAL A 71 -25.08 -0.62 36.81
CA VAL A 71 -25.96 -0.55 37.97
C VAL A 71 -26.30 -1.96 38.49
N LEU A 72 -26.57 -2.93 37.62
CA LEU A 72 -26.80 -4.31 38.03
C LEU A 72 -25.59 -4.91 38.76
N ILE A 73 -24.37 -4.65 38.28
CA ILE A 73 -23.14 -5.10 38.93
C ILE A 73 -22.97 -4.41 40.29
N GLN A 74 -23.13 -3.09 40.38
CA GLN A 74 -22.99 -2.30 41.61
C GLN A 74 -24.02 -2.68 42.68
N CYS A 75 -25.21 -3.08 42.25
CA CYS A 75 -26.27 -3.55 43.13
C CYS A 75 -26.11 -5.02 43.56
N GLY A 76 -25.03 -5.70 43.17
CA GLY A 76 -24.73 -7.09 43.53
C GLY A 76 -25.45 -8.15 42.67
N TYR A 77 -26.07 -7.75 41.57
CA TYR A 77 -26.76 -8.66 40.66
C TYR A 77 -25.89 -9.11 39.49
N SER A 78 -24.66 -9.55 39.75
CA SER A 78 -23.65 -9.90 38.75
C SER A 78 -24.14 -10.97 37.77
N GLU A 79 -24.88 -11.97 38.20
CA GLU A 79 -25.43 -13.01 37.30
C GLU A 79 -26.53 -12.46 36.37
N VAL A 80 -27.36 -11.55 36.89
CA VAL A 80 -28.39 -10.88 36.10
C VAL A 80 -27.73 -9.93 35.08
N ALA A 81 -26.67 -9.21 35.47
CA ALA A 81 -25.90 -8.37 34.57
C ALA A 81 -25.28 -9.20 33.43
N LYS A 82 -24.70 -10.37 33.76
CA LYS A 82 -24.16 -11.32 32.78
C LYS A 82 -25.23 -11.82 31.79
N ALA A 83 -26.43 -12.17 32.31
CA ALA A 83 -27.55 -12.56 31.46
C ALA A 83 -28.00 -11.41 30.54
N TYR A 84 -28.02 -10.18 31.06
CA TYR A 84 -28.33 -8.98 30.28
C TYR A 84 -27.32 -8.73 29.14
N ILE A 85 -26.02 -8.82 29.45
CA ILE A 85 -24.93 -8.69 28.47
C ILE A 85 -25.05 -9.77 27.38
N LEU A 86 -25.25 -11.03 27.76
CA LEU A 86 -25.42 -12.13 26.80
C LEU A 86 -26.64 -11.94 25.89
N TYR A 87 -27.78 -11.50 26.47
CA TYR A 87 -28.98 -11.20 25.72
C TYR A 87 -28.77 -10.02 24.75
N ARG A 88 -28.06 -8.95 25.19
CA ARG A 88 -27.68 -7.82 24.36
C ARG A 88 -26.84 -8.27 23.16
N LYS A 89 -25.79 -9.07 23.41
CA LYS A 89 -24.95 -9.65 22.35
C LYS A 89 -25.73 -10.54 21.38
N GLN A 90 -26.61 -11.40 21.93
CA GLN A 90 -27.45 -12.27 21.09
C GLN A 90 -28.43 -11.46 20.21
N ARG A 91 -29.02 -10.40 20.75
CA ARG A 91 -29.90 -9.47 19.99
C ARG A 91 -29.13 -8.68 18.92
N GLU A 92 -27.90 -8.30 19.23
CA GLU A 92 -27.01 -7.67 18.28
C GLU A 92 -26.67 -8.62 17.13
N LYS A 93 -26.31 -9.87 17.45
CA LYS A 93 -26.05 -10.93 16.47
C LYS A 93 -27.27 -11.18 15.56
N VAL A 94 -28.47 -11.27 16.13
CA VAL A 94 -29.73 -11.45 15.37
C VAL A 94 -30.05 -10.24 14.48
N ARG A 95 -29.76 -9.03 14.94
CA ARG A 95 -29.94 -7.80 14.10
C ARG A 95 -28.93 -7.78 12.97
N ASN A 96 -27.67 -8.07 13.26
CA ASN A 96 -26.62 -8.14 12.22
C ASN A 96 -26.96 -9.21 11.18
N MET A 97 -27.45 -10.37 11.59
CA MET A 97 -27.96 -11.39 10.66
C MET A 97 -29.15 -10.90 9.84
N LYS A 98 -30.10 -10.17 10.42
CA LYS A 98 -31.24 -9.61 9.67
C LYS A 98 -30.82 -8.52 8.70
N SER A 99 -29.92 -7.62 9.10
CA SER A 99 -29.36 -6.61 8.19
C SER A 99 -28.59 -7.27 7.06
N THR A 100 -27.75 -8.27 7.37
CA THR A 100 -27.01 -9.05 6.37
C THR A 100 -27.92 -9.72 5.34
N ILE A 101 -29.04 -10.29 5.77
CA ILE A 101 -30.01 -10.93 4.84
C ILE A 101 -30.73 -9.89 3.98
N LEU A 102 -31.07 -8.72 4.53
CA LEU A 102 -31.66 -7.63 3.77
C LEU A 102 -30.64 -7.05 2.78
N ASP A 103 -29.42 -6.83 3.23
CA ASP A 103 -28.30 -6.34 2.42
C ASP A 103 -27.96 -7.33 1.28
N TYR A 104 -28.04 -8.65 1.56
CA TYR A 104 -27.81 -9.67 0.53
C TYR A 104 -28.79 -9.56 -0.65
N LYS A 105 -30.08 -9.36 -0.38
CA LYS A 105 -31.07 -9.17 -1.44
C LYS A 105 -30.79 -7.88 -2.23
N GLU A 106 -30.38 -6.84 -1.56
CA GLU A 106 -30.01 -5.57 -2.20
C GLU A 106 -28.73 -5.73 -3.05
N ILE A 107 -27.71 -6.43 -2.53
CA ILE A 107 -26.48 -6.74 -3.26
C ILE A 107 -26.75 -7.52 -4.53
N VAL A 108 -27.57 -8.59 -4.44
CA VAL A 108 -27.94 -9.39 -5.62
C VAL A 108 -28.71 -8.55 -6.62
N ASN A 109 -29.71 -7.77 -6.16
CA ASN A 109 -30.53 -6.97 -7.04
C ASN A 109 -29.74 -5.84 -7.71
N SER A 110 -28.87 -5.16 -6.98
CA SER A 110 -28.02 -4.08 -7.52
C SER A 110 -27.04 -4.61 -8.56
N TYR A 111 -26.44 -5.78 -8.32
CA TYR A 111 -25.59 -6.43 -9.30
C TYR A 111 -26.36 -6.80 -10.56
N VAL A 112 -27.53 -7.47 -10.40
CA VAL A 112 -28.35 -7.94 -11.56
C VAL A 112 -28.87 -6.75 -12.38
N LYS A 113 -29.17 -5.62 -11.73
CA LYS A 113 -29.62 -4.39 -12.40
C LYS A 113 -28.48 -3.55 -12.97
N VAL A 114 -27.22 -3.95 -12.75
CA VAL A 114 -26.02 -3.19 -13.14
C VAL A 114 -25.97 -1.81 -12.45
N GLU A 115 -26.62 -1.68 -11.30
CA GLU A 115 -26.66 -0.45 -10.49
C GLU A 115 -25.49 -0.41 -9.49
N ASP A 116 -24.85 -1.56 -9.22
CA ASP A 116 -23.72 -1.66 -8.29
C ASP A 116 -22.47 -1.04 -8.91
N TRP A 117 -21.97 0.04 -8.34
CA TRP A 117 -20.73 0.72 -8.75
C TRP A 117 -19.50 -0.22 -8.75
N ARG A 118 -19.49 -1.27 -7.91
CA ARG A 118 -18.43 -2.29 -7.86
C ARG A 118 -18.36 -3.12 -9.15
N VAL A 119 -19.47 -3.26 -9.87
CA VAL A 119 -19.48 -3.89 -11.20
C VAL A 119 -18.74 -3.04 -12.22
N LYS A 120 -18.79 -1.70 -12.03
CA LYS A 120 -18.03 -0.74 -12.84
C LYS A 120 -16.59 -0.60 -12.38
N GLU A 121 -16.33 -0.68 -11.08
CA GLU A 121 -15.00 -0.46 -10.49
C GLU A 121 -13.98 -1.54 -10.86
N ASN A 122 -14.39 -2.80 -10.89
CA ASN A 122 -13.54 -3.93 -11.28
C ASN A 122 -13.78 -4.31 -12.74
N SER A 123 -13.18 -3.58 -13.67
CA SER A 123 -13.35 -3.84 -15.11
C SER A 123 -12.84 -5.20 -15.59
N THR A 124 -12.06 -5.85 -14.79
CA THR A 124 -11.64 -7.23 -15.00
C THR A 124 -12.75 -8.21 -14.64
N VAL A 125 -13.73 -7.78 -13.82
CA VAL A 125 -14.94 -8.55 -13.52
C VAL A 125 -16.03 -8.11 -14.50
N THR A 126 -16.18 -8.86 -15.58
CA THR A 126 -17.31 -8.65 -16.51
C THR A 126 -18.63 -8.99 -15.82
N TYR A 127 -19.70 -8.30 -16.19
CA TYR A 127 -21.06 -8.69 -15.79
C TYR A 127 -21.33 -10.14 -16.18
N SER A 128 -21.28 -11.04 -15.22
CA SER A 128 -21.29 -12.48 -15.41
C SER A 128 -21.80 -13.22 -14.17
N VAL A 129 -22.17 -14.48 -14.34
CA VAL A 129 -22.54 -15.36 -13.22
C VAL A 129 -21.38 -15.50 -12.23
N GLY A 130 -20.14 -15.62 -12.71
CA GLY A 130 -18.95 -15.67 -11.85
C GLY A 130 -18.76 -14.37 -11.05
N GLY A 131 -18.94 -13.21 -11.68
CA GLY A 131 -18.90 -11.92 -11.01
C GLY A 131 -19.98 -11.77 -9.95
N LEU A 132 -21.21 -12.27 -10.20
CA LEU A 132 -22.27 -12.30 -9.20
C LEU A 132 -21.87 -13.17 -7.98
N ILE A 133 -21.29 -14.35 -8.21
CA ILE A 133 -20.83 -15.24 -7.13
C ILE A 133 -19.76 -14.54 -6.29
N LEU A 134 -18.76 -13.92 -6.93
CA LEU A 134 -17.68 -13.21 -6.24
C LEU A 134 -18.20 -11.99 -5.44
N SER A 135 -19.13 -11.22 -6.01
CA SER A 135 -19.74 -10.08 -5.31
C SER A 135 -20.48 -10.53 -4.05
N ASN A 136 -21.29 -11.58 -4.15
CA ASN A 136 -22.03 -12.13 -3.03
C ASN A 136 -21.10 -12.74 -1.96
N SER A 137 -20.15 -13.56 -2.38
CA SER A 137 -19.16 -14.15 -1.47
C SER A 137 -18.34 -13.08 -0.77
N GLY A 138 -17.91 -12.07 -1.52
CA GLY A 138 -17.12 -10.95 -0.98
C GLY A 138 -17.87 -10.14 0.08
N ALA A 139 -19.16 -9.88 -0.13
CA ALA A 139 -19.97 -9.17 0.86
C ALA A 139 -20.13 -9.97 2.18
N VAL A 140 -20.33 -11.28 2.08
CA VAL A 140 -20.41 -12.16 3.26
C VAL A 140 -19.05 -12.18 3.99
N THR A 141 -17.95 -12.31 3.27
CA THR A 141 -16.61 -12.33 3.85
C THR A 141 -16.26 -10.99 4.52
N ALA A 142 -16.59 -9.87 3.90
CA ALA A 142 -16.38 -8.55 4.49
C ALA A 142 -17.17 -8.37 5.80
N ASN A 143 -18.43 -8.84 5.82
CA ASN A 143 -19.20 -8.82 7.05
C ASN A 143 -18.59 -9.72 8.14
N TYR A 144 -18.07 -10.89 7.77
CA TYR A 144 -17.39 -11.79 8.70
C TYR A 144 -16.14 -11.15 9.34
N TRP A 145 -15.30 -10.46 8.55
CA TRP A 145 -14.19 -9.67 9.07
C TRP A 145 -14.63 -8.64 10.11
N LEU A 146 -15.66 -7.85 9.77
CA LEU A 146 -16.11 -6.71 10.58
C LEU A 146 -17.01 -7.07 11.76
N SER A 147 -17.52 -8.30 11.86
CA SER A 147 -18.43 -8.71 12.93
C SER A 147 -17.89 -9.83 13.83
N GLU A 148 -17.01 -10.69 13.32
CA GLU A 148 -16.55 -11.87 14.04
C GLU A 148 -15.03 -11.86 14.29
N ILE A 149 -14.23 -11.25 13.41
CA ILE A 149 -12.76 -11.22 13.52
C ILE A 149 -12.28 -9.95 14.21
N TYR A 150 -12.62 -8.78 13.66
CA TYR A 150 -12.16 -7.52 14.22
C TYR A 150 -12.98 -7.13 15.46
N ASP A 151 -12.31 -6.50 16.41
CA ASP A 151 -13.01 -5.86 17.52
C ASP A 151 -13.89 -4.69 17.05
N LYS A 152 -14.75 -4.24 17.96
CA LYS A 152 -15.72 -3.19 17.64
C LYS A 152 -15.05 -1.88 17.24
N GLU A 153 -13.92 -1.51 17.84
CA GLU A 153 -13.24 -0.25 17.56
C GLU A 153 -12.69 -0.23 16.13
N ILE A 154 -12.05 -1.31 15.70
CA ILE A 154 -11.55 -1.48 14.33
C ILE A 154 -12.71 -1.47 13.33
N ALA A 155 -13.76 -2.26 13.60
CA ALA A 155 -14.92 -2.34 12.73
C ALA A 155 -15.65 -1.01 12.58
N ASP A 156 -15.83 -0.28 13.68
CA ASP A 156 -16.47 1.03 13.70
C ASP A 156 -15.62 2.09 12.97
N ALA A 157 -14.30 2.10 13.17
CA ALA A 157 -13.39 2.99 12.45
C ALA A 157 -13.48 2.80 10.92
N HIS A 158 -13.57 1.54 10.46
CA HIS A 158 -13.79 1.26 9.04
C HIS A 158 -15.19 1.70 8.57
N ARG A 159 -16.25 1.32 9.30
CA ARG A 159 -17.65 1.65 8.93
C ARG A 159 -17.92 3.15 8.92
N ASN A 160 -17.34 3.87 9.88
CA ASN A 160 -17.44 5.32 9.99
C ASN A 160 -16.53 6.08 9.03
N ALA A 161 -15.71 5.36 8.25
CA ALA A 161 -14.76 5.95 7.30
C ALA A 161 -13.65 6.80 7.94
N ASP A 162 -13.25 6.52 9.18
CA ASP A 162 -12.01 7.06 9.75
C ASP A 162 -10.79 6.42 9.09
N ILE A 163 -10.93 5.12 8.79
CA ILE A 163 -9.96 4.33 8.01
C ILE A 163 -10.67 3.53 6.92
N HIS A 164 -9.89 3.03 5.98
CA HIS A 164 -10.34 2.03 5.02
C HIS A 164 -9.46 0.80 5.09
N ILE A 165 -10.00 -0.33 5.53
CA ILE A 165 -9.34 -1.64 5.47
C ILE A 165 -9.62 -2.22 4.10
N HIS A 166 -8.57 -2.50 3.32
CA HIS A 166 -8.68 -3.03 1.97
C HIS A 166 -8.97 -4.54 1.96
N ASP A 167 -9.54 -5.00 0.86
CA ASP A 167 -9.72 -6.42 0.51
C ASP A 167 -10.47 -7.29 1.53
N LEU A 168 -11.41 -6.70 2.22
CA LEU A 168 -12.30 -7.43 3.15
C LEU A 168 -13.14 -8.50 2.45
N SER A 169 -13.22 -8.48 1.12
CA SER A 169 -13.96 -9.48 0.32
C SER A 169 -13.31 -10.87 0.30
N MET A 170 -12.05 -11.00 0.78
CA MET A 170 -11.32 -12.27 0.81
C MET A 170 -10.64 -12.48 2.18
N LEU A 171 -10.58 -13.74 2.61
CA LEU A 171 -9.84 -14.18 3.80
C LEU A 171 -8.41 -14.55 3.40
N THR A 172 -7.59 -13.58 2.95
CA THR A 172 -6.25 -13.85 2.46
C THR A 172 -5.36 -12.60 2.49
N GLY A 173 -4.09 -12.77 2.11
CA GLY A 173 -3.14 -11.67 1.94
C GLY A 173 -3.48 -10.75 0.77
N TYR A 174 -2.85 -9.58 0.73
CA TYR A 174 -3.09 -8.55 -0.29
C TYR A 174 -2.38 -8.91 -1.59
N CYS A 175 -1.07 -8.70 -1.70
CA CYS A 175 -0.30 -9.00 -2.90
C CYS A 175 1.04 -9.65 -2.58
N ALA A 176 1.56 -10.41 -3.55
CA ALA A 176 2.80 -11.15 -3.39
C ALA A 176 3.69 -11.09 -4.64
N GLY A 177 5.00 -11.07 -4.39
CA GLY A 177 6.02 -11.41 -5.36
C GLY A 177 6.47 -12.84 -5.17
N TRP A 178 6.78 -13.46 -6.27
CA TRP A 178 7.15 -14.85 -6.34
C TRP A 178 8.52 -15.00 -6.95
N SER A 179 9.32 -15.90 -6.42
CA SER A 179 10.61 -16.23 -7.00
C SER A 179 10.44 -17.03 -8.30
N LEU A 180 10.69 -16.36 -9.42
CA LEU A 180 10.75 -17.03 -10.73
C LEU A 180 11.86 -18.07 -10.76
N LYS A 181 12.97 -17.82 -10.06
CA LYS A 181 14.06 -18.78 -9.87
C LYS A 181 13.60 -20.07 -9.20
N GLN A 182 12.73 -19.96 -8.17
CA GLN A 182 12.16 -21.13 -7.50
C GLN A 182 11.29 -21.94 -8.46
N LEU A 183 10.40 -21.28 -9.22
CA LEU A 183 9.58 -21.95 -10.23
C LEU A 183 10.42 -22.66 -11.29
N ILE A 184 11.52 -22.05 -11.75
CA ILE A 184 12.46 -22.63 -12.72
C ILE A 184 13.19 -23.85 -12.14
N LYS A 185 13.56 -23.79 -10.85
CA LYS A 185 14.26 -24.89 -10.16
C LYS A 185 13.36 -26.08 -9.85
N GLU A 186 12.14 -25.83 -9.43
CA GLU A 186 11.29 -26.83 -8.79
C GLU A 186 10.09 -27.25 -9.66
N GLY A 187 9.77 -26.46 -10.69
CA GLY A 187 8.57 -26.65 -11.49
C GLY A 187 7.29 -26.18 -10.80
N LEU A 188 6.13 -26.49 -11.37
CA LEU A 188 4.82 -26.09 -10.88
C LEU A 188 4.10 -27.29 -10.23
N GLY A 189 3.81 -27.19 -8.92
CA GLY A 189 3.10 -28.23 -8.19
C GLY A 189 3.77 -28.58 -6.86
N GLY A 190 3.87 -29.91 -6.57
CA GLY A 190 4.40 -30.39 -5.30
C GLY A 190 3.39 -30.32 -4.14
N ILE A 191 2.10 -30.32 -4.47
CA ILE A 191 0.97 -30.31 -3.52
C ILE A 191 0.29 -31.67 -3.61
N GLU A 192 0.07 -32.30 -2.46
CA GLU A 192 -0.57 -33.60 -2.37
C GLU A 192 -1.95 -33.62 -3.07
N GLY A 193 -2.19 -34.61 -3.88
CA GLY A 193 -3.42 -34.77 -4.65
C GLY A 193 -3.60 -33.80 -5.83
N LYS A 194 -2.58 -33.00 -6.17
CA LYS A 194 -2.59 -32.10 -7.33
C LYS A 194 -1.55 -32.53 -8.37
N ILE A 195 -1.81 -32.15 -9.65
CA ILE A 195 -0.86 -32.41 -10.73
C ILE A 195 0.41 -31.59 -10.49
N THR A 196 1.56 -32.23 -10.70
CA THR A 196 2.88 -31.62 -10.61
C THR A 196 3.55 -31.61 -11.97
N SER A 197 4.04 -30.44 -12.38
CA SER A 197 4.83 -30.23 -13.59
C SER A 197 6.31 -30.12 -13.20
N ALA A 198 7.16 -30.92 -13.81
CA ALA A 198 8.62 -30.85 -13.59
C ALA A 198 9.20 -29.48 -14.02
N PRO A 199 10.44 -29.13 -13.60
CA PRO A 199 11.13 -27.94 -14.06
C PRO A 199 11.12 -27.81 -15.58
N ALA A 200 10.74 -26.62 -16.07
CA ALA A 200 10.68 -26.35 -17.49
C ALA A 200 12.04 -26.43 -18.15
N LYS A 201 12.15 -27.16 -19.23
CA LYS A 201 13.39 -27.25 -20.03
C LYS A 201 13.36 -26.31 -21.23
N HIS A 202 12.19 -25.86 -21.66
CA HIS A 202 11.95 -25.06 -22.85
C HIS A 202 11.21 -23.78 -22.49
N LEU A 203 11.48 -22.69 -23.23
CA LEU A 203 10.85 -21.38 -23.01
C LEU A 203 9.32 -21.46 -23.05
N SER A 204 8.75 -22.17 -24.01
CA SER A 204 7.28 -22.34 -24.15
C SER A 204 6.64 -23.01 -22.94
N VAL A 205 7.34 -23.99 -22.32
CA VAL A 205 6.86 -24.70 -21.13
C VAL A 205 6.94 -23.76 -19.92
N LEU A 206 8.01 -22.99 -19.76
CA LEU A 206 8.14 -22.01 -18.70
C LEU A 206 7.05 -20.94 -18.78
N CYS A 207 6.80 -20.38 -20.00
CA CYS A 207 5.72 -19.42 -20.21
C CYS A 207 4.35 -19.99 -19.80
N ASN A 208 4.07 -21.25 -20.16
CA ASN A 208 2.83 -21.91 -19.72
C ASN A 208 2.76 -22.13 -18.21
N GLN A 209 3.87 -22.55 -17.58
CA GLN A 209 3.93 -22.68 -16.11
C GLN A 209 3.69 -21.35 -15.41
N MET A 210 4.25 -20.24 -15.90
CA MET A 210 4.04 -18.90 -15.34
C MET A 210 2.56 -18.46 -15.45
N VAL A 211 1.91 -18.67 -16.60
CA VAL A 211 0.49 -18.36 -16.77
C VAL A 211 -0.37 -19.14 -15.77
N ASN A 212 -0.14 -20.46 -15.67
CA ASN A 212 -0.89 -21.30 -14.74
C ASN A 212 -0.61 -20.93 -13.27
N PHE A 213 0.64 -20.63 -12.93
CA PHE A 213 1.03 -20.20 -11.59
C PHE A 213 0.28 -18.92 -11.19
N LEU A 214 0.31 -17.88 -12.02
CA LEU A 214 -0.39 -16.63 -11.77
C LEU A 214 -1.91 -16.83 -11.67
N GLY A 215 -2.48 -17.66 -12.54
CA GLY A 215 -3.90 -18.03 -12.50
C GLY A 215 -4.31 -18.79 -11.24
N ILE A 216 -3.43 -19.62 -10.69
CA ILE A 216 -3.66 -20.31 -9.42
C ILE A 216 -3.57 -19.33 -8.25
N MET A 217 -2.50 -18.51 -8.20
CA MET A 217 -2.24 -17.60 -7.09
C MET A 217 -3.31 -16.53 -6.94
N GLN A 218 -3.95 -16.08 -8.00
CA GLN A 218 -5.08 -15.14 -7.88
C GLN A 218 -6.30 -15.73 -7.14
N ASN A 219 -6.39 -17.06 -6.94
CA ASN A 219 -7.43 -17.65 -6.11
C ASN A 219 -7.05 -17.69 -4.62
N GLU A 220 -5.76 -17.54 -4.30
CA GLU A 220 -5.25 -17.53 -2.93
C GLU A 220 -4.87 -16.14 -2.43
N TRP A 221 -4.87 -15.10 -3.30
CA TRP A 221 -4.48 -13.73 -2.99
C TRP A 221 -5.48 -12.72 -3.55
N ALA A 222 -5.69 -11.62 -2.81
CA ALA A 222 -6.67 -10.61 -3.20
C ALA A 222 -6.18 -9.66 -4.30
N GLY A 223 -4.89 -9.35 -4.32
CA GLY A 223 -4.29 -8.36 -5.22
C GLY A 223 -3.31 -8.95 -6.22
N ALA A 224 -2.38 -8.11 -6.67
CA ALA A 224 -1.46 -8.45 -7.74
C ALA A 224 -0.42 -9.51 -7.37
N GLN A 225 -0.01 -10.26 -8.39
CA GLN A 225 1.04 -11.26 -8.34
C GLN A 225 2.19 -10.83 -9.25
N ALA A 226 3.44 -10.91 -8.80
CA ALA A 226 4.56 -10.39 -9.56
C ALA A 226 5.71 -11.39 -9.69
N PHE A 227 6.38 -11.35 -10.84
CA PHE A 227 7.69 -11.95 -11.05
C PHE A 227 8.74 -10.86 -11.29
N SER A 228 9.85 -10.93 -10.59
CA SER A 228 11.00 -10.05 -10.80
C SER A 228 12.00 -10.64 -11.78
N SER A 229 12.82 -9.78 -12.42
CA SER A 229 13.91 -10.18 -13.32
C SER A 229 13.45 -11.09 -14.47
N PHE A 230 12.29 -10.79 -15.03
CA PHE A 230 11.63 -11.61 -16.04
C PHE A 230 12.53 -11.88 -17.25
N ASP A 231 13.11 -10.83 -17.82
CA ASP A 231 14.00 -10.92 -18.99
C ASP A 231 15.31 -11.63 -18.68
N THR A 232 15.89 -11.38 -17.48
CA THR A 232 17.12 -12.06 -17.01
C THR A 232 16.91 -13.57 -16.86
N TYR A 233 15.80 -14.00 -16.27
CA TYR A 233 15.53 -15.43 -16.04
C TYR A 233 15.04 -16.20 -17.27
N LEU A 234 14.43 -15.53 -18.25
CA LEU A 234 13.97 -16.19 -19.48
C LEU A 234 15.09 -16.35 -20.53
N ALA A 235 16.04 -15.43 -20.56
CA ALA A 235 17.14 -15.43 -21.54
C ALA A 235 17.93 -16.76 -21.64
N PRO A 236 18.27 -17.44 -20.53
CA PRO A 236 18.95 -18.75 -20.59
C PRO A 236 18.19 -19.83 -21.37
N PHE A 237 16.86 -19.82 -21.37
CA PHE A 237 16.06 -20.78 -22.13
C PHE A 237 16.15 -20.52 -23.63
N VAL A 238 16.18 -19.25 -24.06
CA VAL A 238 16.39 -18.86 -25.45
C VAL A 238 17.75 -19.35 -25.92
N LYS A 239 18.80 -19.18 -25.10
CA LYS A 239 20.16 -19.60 -25.39
C LYS A 239 20.29 -21.13 -25.47
N THR A 240 19.72 -21.86 -24.52
CA THR A 240 19.81 -23.32 -24.43
C THR A 240 19.09 -23.99 -25.60
N ASP A 241 17.92 -23.49 -25.99
CA ASP A 241 17.12 -24.02 -27.09
C ASP A 241 17.56 -23.47 -28.45
N HIS A 242 18.55 -22.57 -28.52
CA HIS A 242 18.97 -21.85 -29.72
C HIS A 242 17.80 -21.27 -30.53
N LEU A 243 16.84 -20.65 -29.81
CA LEU A 243 15.61 -20.15 -30.43
C LEU A 243 15.90 -18.97 -31.37
N THR A 244 15.22 -18.98 -32.52
CA THR A 244 15.14 -17.82 -33.38
C THR A 244 14.17 -16.76 -32.84
N TYR A 245 14.32 -15.52 -33.27
CA TYR A 245 13.43 -14.45 -32.80
C TYR A 245 11.92 -14.74 -33.01
N PRO A 246 11.46 -15.26 -34.17
CA PRO A 246 10.05 -15.62 -34.33
C PRO A 246 9.55 -16.69 -33.33
N GLU A 247 10.41 -17.61 -32.92
CA GLU A 247 10.07 -18.63 -31.93
C GLU A 247 9.95 -18.02 -30.52
N VAL A 248 10.89 -17.14 -30.14
CA VAL A 248 10.82 -16.38 -28.90
C VAL A 248 9.53 -15.54 -28.87
N LYS A 249 9.22 -14.82 -29.97
CA LYS A 249 8.01 -13.99 -30.06
C LYS A 249 6.74 -14.80 -29.84
N LYS A 250 6.60 -15.98 -30.43
CA LYS A 250 5.45 -16.89 -30.21
C LYS A 250 5.29 -17.31 -28.75
N CYS A 251 6.38 -17.60 -28.06
CA CYS A 251 6.34 -17.96 -26.64
C CYS A 251 5.87 -16.79 -25.76
N ILE A 252 6.38 -15.59 -26.02
CA ILE A 252 6.02 -14.37 -25.28
C ILE A 252 4.59 -13.93 -25.59
N GLU A 253 4.16 -14.00 -26.86
CA GLU A 253 2.76 -13.77 -27.24
C GLU A 253 1.82 -14.72 -26.48
N ALA A 254 2.12 -16.02 -26.45
CA ALA A 254 1.33 -17.01 -25.73
C ALA A 254 1.24 -16.69 -24.22
N PHE A 255 2.32 -16.21 -23.62
CA PHE A 255 2.34 -15.76 -22.24
C PHE A 255 1.43 -14.54 -22.04
N ILE A 256 1.57 -13.49 -22.87
CA ILE A 256 0.79 -12.24 -22.74
C ILE A 256 -0.72 -12.53 -22.94
N TYR A 257 -1.09 -13.28 -23.97
CA TYR A 257 -2.49 -13.69 -24.17
C TYR A 257 -3.01 -14.53 -23.01
N GLY A 258 -2.18 -15.44 -22.48
CA GLY A 258 -2.53 -16.29 -21.34
C GLY A 258 -2.88 -15.50 -20.08
N VAL A 259 -2.06 -14.48 -19.73
CA VAL A 259 -2.31 -13.64 -18.54
C VAL A 259 -3.40 -12.58 -18.75
N ASN A 260 -3.88 -12.36 -19.98
CA ASN A 260 -5.03 -11.49 -20.29
C ASN A 260 -6.33 -12.28 -20.50
N THR A 261 -6.26 -13.61 -20.48
CA THR A 261 -7.45 -14.47 -20.58
C THR A 261 -8.09 -14.62 -19.21
N PRO A 262 -9.42 -14.39 -19.07
CA PRO A 262 -10.11 -14.58 -17.81
C PRO A 262 -9.94 -16.01 -17.29
N SER A 263 -9.68 -16.13 -15.99
CA SER A 263 -9.52 -17.41 -15.32
C SER A 263 -10.85 -18.16 -15.17
N ARG A 264 -10.84 -19.28 -14.45
CA ARG A 264 -11.90 -20.31 -14.28
C ARG A 264 -13.36 -19.81 -14.31
N TRP A 265 -13.65 -18.67 -13.73
CA TRP A 265 -15.01 -18.13 -13.61
C TRP A 265 -15.38 -17.12 -14.71
N GLY A 266 -14.47 -16.88 -15.67
CA GLY A 266 -14.64 -15.87 -16.71
C GLY A 266 -14.75 -14.45 -16.16
N THR A 267 -14.22 -14.22 -14.95
CA THR A 267 -14.46 -13.00 -14.19
C THR A 267 -13.29 -12.04 -14.21
N GLN A 268 -12.06 -12.56 -14.10
CA GLN A 268 -10.86 -11.74 -13.99
C GLN A 268 -9.65 -12.43 -14.59
N ALA A 269 -8.87 -11.70 -15.39
CA ALA A 269 -7.53 -12.10 -15.77
C ALA A 269 -6.58 -11.95 -14.55
N PRO A 270 -5.50 -12.74 -14.45
CA PRO A 270 -4.52 -12.59 -13.36
C PRO A 270 -3.94 -11.20 -13.31
N PHE A 271 -4.19 -10.46 -12.21
CA PHE A 271 -3.58 -9.16 -11.99
C PHE A 271 -2.08 -9.36 -11.77
N SER A 272 -1.30 -9.20 -12.81
CA SER A 272 0.11 -9.60 -12.85
C SER A 272 1.03 -8.43 -13.18
N ASN A 273 2.22 -8.46 -12.58
CA ASN A 273 3.29 -7.51 -12.82
C ASN A 273 4.59 -8.27 -13.12
N ILE A 274 5.43 -7.71 -13.97
CA ILE A 274 6.79 -8.21 -14.19
C ILE A 274 7.78 -7.07 -14.09
N THR A 275 8.96 -7.36 -13.53
CA THR A 275 10.10 -6.45 -13.58
C THR A 275 11.06 -6.92 -14.66
N LEU A 276 11.47 -5.99 -15.50
CA LEU A 276 12.44 -6.17 -16.57
C LEU A 276 13.71 -5.40 -16.20
N ASP A 277 14.80 -6.10 -16.11
CA ASP A 277 16.07 -5.54 -15.62
C ASP A 277 16.76 -4.67 -16.68
N TRP A 278 16.56 -4.98 -17.96
CA TRP A 278 17.21 -4.35 -19.12
C TRP A 278 18.72 -4.57 -19.18
N THR A 279 19.37 -4.44 -18.05
CA THR A 279 20.77 -4.81 -17.81
C THR A 279 20.82 -5.84 -16.71
N VAL A 280 21.57 -6.93 -16.90
CA VAL A 280 21.64 -8.01 -15.89
C VAL A 280 22.12 -7.43 -14.56
N PRO A 281 21.37 -7.59 -13.47
CA PRO A 281 21.78 -7.08 -12.16
C PRO A 281 23.07 -7.72 -11.65
N ASP A 282 23.90 -6.96 -10.94
CA ASP A 282 25.21 -7.40 -10.44
C ASP A 282 25.12 -8.63 -9.55
N ASP A 283 24.06 -8.75 -8.75
CA ASP A 283 23.83 -9.89 -7.86
C ASP A 283 23.48 -11.18 -8.61
N LEU A 284 23.04 -11.09 -9.86
CA LEU A 284 22.74 -12.23 -10.72
C LEU A 284 23.80 -12.47 -11.79
N ALA A 285 24.53 -11.44 -12.20
CA ALA A 285 25.41 -11.47 -13.37
C ALA A 285 26.43 -12.60 -13.35
N GLU A 286 27.07 -12.83 -12.19
CA GLU A 286 28.14 -13.83 -12.03
C GLU A 286 27.60 -15.24 -11.62
N LEU A 287 26.30 -15.36 -11.38
CA LEU A 287 25.70 -16.65 -11.02
C LEU A 287 25.52 -17.54 -12.26
N PRO A 288 25.67 -18.87 -12.12
CA PRO A 288 25.31 -19.82 -13.16
C PRO A 288 23.83 -19.67 -13.54
N ALA A 289 23.54 -19.66 -14.82
CA ALA A 289 22.15 -19.68 -15.31
C ALA A 289 21.49 -21.02 -14.97
N ILE A 290 20.15 -21.02 -14.80
CA ILE A 290 19.40 -22.22 -14.43
C ILE A 290 18.37 -22.53 -15.51
N VAL A 291 18.40 -23.76 -16.05
CA VAL A 291 17.44 -24.28 -16.99
C VAL A 291 17.11 -25.72 -16.64
N GLY A 292 15.84 -26.09 -16.64
CA GLY A 292 15.40 -27.45 -16.30
C GLY A 292 15.75 -27.89 -14.88
N GLY A 293 15.83 -26.94 -13.95
CA GLY A 293 16.23 -27.18 -12.56
C GLY A 293 17.71 -27.40 -12.33
N LYS A 294 18.54 -27.20 -13.36
CA LYS A 294 20.00 -27.44 -13.30
C LYS A 294 20.77 -26.16 -13.62
N GLU A 295 21.93 -26.02 -12.97
CA GLU A 295 22.90 -24.97 -13.31
C GLU A 295 23.56 -25.30 -14.65
N MET A 296 23.71 -24.26 -15.47
CA MET A 296 24.35 -24.32 -16.77
C MET A 296 25.82 -23.95 -16.66
N ASP A 297 26.59 -24.22 -17.69
CA ASP A 297 28.02 -23.90 -17.81
C ASP A 297 28.28 -22.43 -18.21
N PHE A 298 27.24 -21.63 -18.36
CA PHE A 298 27.27 -20.20 -18.63
C PHE A 298 26.50 -19.41 -17.57
N LYS A 299 26.81 -18.12 -17.46
CA LYS A 299 26.25 -17.20 -16.47
C LYS A 299 25.13 -16.36 -17.05
N TYR A 300 24.33 -15.72 -16.17
CA TYR A 300 23.26 -14.82 -16.63
C TYR A 300 23.80 -13.67 -17.49
N LYS A 301 24.96 -13.09 -17.16
CA LYS A 301 25.60 -12.02 -17.98
C LYS A 301 25.93 -12.44 -19.42
N ASP A 302 26.11 -13.75 -19.65
CA ASP A 302 26.42 -14.30 -20.97
C ASP A 302 25.19 -14.43 -21.88
N CYS A 303 24.00 -14.04 -21.38
CA CYS A 303 22.72 -14.16 -22.08
C CYS A 303 22.14 -12.81 -22.53
N LYS A 304 22.95 -11.74 -22.64
CA LYS A 304 22.45 -10.39 -22.98
C LYS A 304 21.75 -10.32 -24.33
N GLN A 305 22.24 -11.02 -25.35
CA GLN A 305 21.62 -11.06 -26.66
C GLN A 305 20.22 -11.70 -26.61
N GLU A 306 20.09 -12.78 -25.88
CA GLU A 306 18.83 -13.50 -25.69
C GLU A 306 17.85 -12.71 -24.83
N MET A 307 18.35 -11.98 -23.84
CA MET A 307 17.58 -11.02 -23.05
C MET A 307 16.99 -9.91 -23.92
N ASP A 308 17.76 -9.39 -24.85
CA ASP A 308 17.31 -8.40 -25.82
C ASP A 308 16.19 -8.95 -26.75
N MET A 309 16.28 -10.22 -27.13
CA MET A 309 15.23 -10.89 -27.90
C MET A 309 13.92 -11.02 -27.11
N VAL A 310 14.02 -11.36 -25.81
CA VAL A 310 12.85 -11.45 -24.91
C VAL A 310 12.20 -10.08 -24.77
N ASN A 311 12.99 -9.02 -24.50
CA ASN A 311 12.51 -7.65 -24.37
C ASN A 311 11.85 -7.18 -25.67
N LYS A 312 12.49 -7.40 -26.83
CA LYS A 312 11.92 -7.05 -28.15
C LYS A 312 10.58 -7.74 -28.37
N ALA A 313 10.50 -9.04 -28.13
CA ALA A 313 9.28 -9.81 -28.32
C ALA A 313 8.13 -9.32 -27.42
N PHE A 314 8.45 -9.02 -26.16
CA PHE A 314 7.49 -8.49 -25.21
C PHE A 314 6.95 -7.12 -25.65
N ILE A 315 7.84 -6.20 -25.98
CA ILE A 315 7.47 -4.82 -26.34
C ILE A 315 6.69 -4.78 -27.66
N GLU A 316 7.12 -5.51 -28.67
CA GLU A 316 6.38 -5.57 -29.94
C GLU A 316 4.97 -6.09 -29.75
N THR A 317 4.79 -7.19 -28.99
CA THR A 317 3.47 -7.73 -28.68
C THR A 317 2.59 -6.72 -27.95
N MET A 318 3.14 -6.01 -26.99
CA MET A 318 2.41 -4.96 -26.25
C MET A 318 2.04 -3.76 -27.15
N ILE A 319 2.86 -3.40 -28.14
CA ILE A 319 2.57 -2.32 -29.11
C ILE A 319 1.50 -2.75 -30.11
N GLU A 320 1.53 -4.01 -30.57
CA GLU A 320 0.56 -4.57 -31.51
C GLU A 320 -0.84 -4.60 -30.90
N GLY A 321 -0.94 -4.93 -29.61
CA GLY A 321 -2.21 -5.08 -28.90
C GLY A 321 -2.98 -6.35 -29.33
N ASP A 322 -4.26 -6.44 -28.95
CA ASP A 322 -5.13 -7.53 -29.34
C ASP A 322 -5.62 -7.40 -30.79
N ALA A 323 -6.36 -8.39 -31.26
CA ALA A 323 -6.92 -8.43 -32.62
C ALA A 323 -7.84 -7.23 -32.98
N ASN A 324 -8.26 -6.44 -31.99
CA ASN A 324 -9.09 -5.24 -32.14
C ASN A 324 -8.29 -3.94 -31.94
N GLY A 325 -6.96 -4.02 -31.74
CA GLY A 325 -6.08 -2.88 -31.46
C GLY A 325 -6.19 -2.35 -30.02
N ARG A 326 -6.72 -3.14 -29.08
CA ARG A 326 -6.67 -2.81 -27.64
C ARG A 326 -5.31 -3.14 -27.08
N GLY A 327 -4.76 -2.21 -26.27
CA GLY A 327 -3.57 -2.51 -25.48
C GLY A 327 -3.85 -3.61 -24.45
N PHE A 328 -2.88 -4.50 -24.22
CA PHE A 328 -2.94 -5.48 -23.15
C PHE A 328 -2.86 -4.81 -21.77
N GLN A 329 -3.66 -5.30 -20.81
CA GLN A 329 -3.65 -4.79 -19.45
C GLN A 329 -2.54 -5.43 -18.62
N TYR A 330 -2.21 -6.67 -18.89
CA TYR A 330 -1.26 -7.50 -18.15
C TYR A 330 -0.23 -8.18 -19.06
N PRO A 331 0.94 -8.54 -18.49
CA PRO A 331 1.44 -8.10 -17.21
C PRO A 331 1.81 -6.61 -17.25
N ILE A 332 1.72 -5.91 -16.11
CA ILE A 332 2.20 -4.53 -16.00
C ILE A 332 3.73 -4.57 -15.98
N PRO A 333 4.43 -3.97 -16.95
CA PRO A 333 5.89 -4.00 -17.00
C PRO A 333 6.50 -2.85 -16.19
N THR A 334 7.51 -3.17 -15.39
CA THR A 334 8.37 -2.19 -14.72
C THR A 334 9.79 -2.34 -15.23
N TYR A 335 10.34 -1.27 -15.79
CA TYR A 335 11.72 -1.22 -16.28
C TYR A 335 12.64 -0.55 -15.28
N SER A 336 13.79 -1.17 -15.00
CA SER A 336 14.83 -0.62 -14.12
C SER A 336 15.70 0.37 -14.91
N ILE A 337 15.70 1.64 -14.47
CA ILE A 337 16.57 2.68 -15.03
C ILE A 337 17.76 2.83 -14.09
N THR A 338 18.87 2.24 -14.48
CA THR A 338 20.15 2.25 -13.75
C THR A 338 21.14 3.23 -14.38
N LYS A 339 22.28 3.44 -13.72
CA LYS A 339 23.38 4.27 -14.27
C LYS A 339 23.97 3.68 -15.55
N GLU A 340 23.86 2.36 -15.71
CA GLU A 340 24.34 1.58 -16.85
C GLU A 340 23.29 1.49 -17.99
N PHE A 341 22.13 2.13 -17.83
CA PHE A 341 21.10 2.12 -18.87
C PHE A 341 21.61 2.76 -20.15
N ASP A 342 21.63 2.01 -21.23
CA ASP A 342 22.05 2.48 -22.54
C ASP A 342 20.97 3.36 -23.20
N TRP A 343 21.20 4.66 -23.25
CA TRP A 343 20.29 5.63 -23.91
C TRP A 343 20.55 5.80 -25.42
N SER A 344 21.41 4.98 -26.00
CA SER A 344 21.74 5.08 -27.43
C SER A 344 20.56 4.67 -28.32
N ASP A 345 20.65 4.99 -29.60
CA ASP A 345 19.63 4.70 -30.61
C ASP A 345 19.68 3.22 -31.05
N THR A 346 19.26 2.32 -30.13
CA THR A 346 19.10 0.89 -30.40
C THR A 346 17.67 0.57 -30.81
N GLU A 347 17.46 -0.58 -31.49
CA GLU A 347 16.12 -1.05 -31.87
C GLU A 347 15.22 -1.23 -30.63
N ASN A 348 15.73 -1.84 -29.56
CA ASN A 348 14.97 -2.06 -28.33
C ASN A 348 14.60 -0.76 -27.61
N ASN A 349 15.50 0.25 -27.60
CA ASN A 349 15.20 1.55 -27.03
C ASN A 349 14.09 2.26 -27.82
N ARG A 350 14.16 2.21 -29.19
CA ARG A 350 13.07 2.75 -30.01
C ARG A 350 11.75 2.12 -29.69
N LEU A 351 11.70 0.80 -29.58
CA LEU A 351 10.47 0.04 -29.26
C LEU A 351 9.97 0.35 -27.85
N LEU A 352 10.83 0.39 -26.82
CA LEU A 352 10.45 0.71 -25.45
C LEU A 352 9.79 2.08 -25.36
N PHE A 353 10.41 3.08 -25.95
CA PHE A 353 9.90 4.44 -25.88
C PHE A 353 8.75 4.71 -26.86
N GLU A 354 8.60 3.90 -27.94
CA GLU A 354 7.38 3.88 -28.76
C GLU A 354 6.20 3.32 -27.98
N MET A 355 6.35 2.19 -27.28
CA MET A 355 5.33 1.66 -26.37
C MET A 355 4.95 2.68 -25.30
N THR A 356 5.94 3.37 -24.73
CA THR A 356 5.74 4.42 -23.72
C THR A 356 4.95 5.59 -24.29
N SER A 357 5.29 6.06 -25.49
CA SER A 357 4.61 7.21 -26.12
C SER A 357 3.19 6.90 -26.56
N LYS A 358 2.93 5.69 -27.04
CA LYS A 358 1.64 5.26 -27.59
C LYS A 358 0.62 4.86 -26.55
N TYR A 359 0.99 3.96 -25.63
CA TYR A 359 0.09 3.37 -24.64
C TYR A 359 0.43 3.76 -23.19
N GLY A 360 1.65 4.25 -22.93
CA GLY A 360 2.09 4.56 -21.58
C GLY A 360 2.13 3.33 -20.66
N THR A 361 2.28 2.14 -21.22
CA THR A 361 2.18 0.89 -20.47
C THR A 361 3.23 0.75 -19.39
N PRO A 362 4.55 1.07 -19.66
CA PRO A 362 5.60 0.79 -18.69
C PRO A 362 5.64 1.77 -17.53
N TYR A 363 6.06 1.24 -16.38
CA TYR A 363 6.59 2.00 -15.28
C TYR A 363 8.11 2.01 -15.32
N PHE A 364 8.70 3.05 -14.75
CA PHE A 364 10.14 3.21 -14.62
C PHE A 364 10.53 3.28 -13.16
N SER A 365 11.37 2.34 -12.73
CA SER A 365 11.99 2.34 -11.40
C SER A 365 13.34 3.05 -11.50
N ASN A 366 13.49 4.16 -10.77
CA ASN A 366 14.66 5.04 -10.86
C ASN A 366 15.74 4.60 -9.87
N TYR A 367 16.92 4.27 -10.37
CA TYR A 367 18.13 3.93 -9.60
C TYR A 367 19.31 4.88 -9.91
N ILE A 368 19.11 5.92 -10.72
CA ILE A 368 20.16 6.90 -11.07
C ILE A 368 20.42 7.82 -9.87
N ASN A 369 19.36 8.52 -9.40
CA ASN A 369 19.43 9.41 -8.24
C ASN A 369 18.82 8.76 -7.00
N SER A 370 19.19 7.52 -6.73
CA SER A 370 18.67 6.73 -5.62
C SER A 370 19.83 6.20 -4.77
N ASP A 371 19.62 6.11 -3.49
CA ASP A 371 20.48 5.39 -2.54
C ASP A 371 20.27 3.87 -2.58
N MET A 372 19.33 3.40 -3.39
CA MET A 372 18.97 2.00 -3.57
C MET A 372 19.55 1.42 -4.86
N GLN A 373 19.85 0.14 -4.83
CA GLN A 373 20.22 -0.66 -5.99
C GLN A 373 19.04 -1.53 -6.46
N PRO A 374 19.01 -2.00 -7.71
CA PRO A 374 18.00 -2.93 -8.19
C PRO A 374 17.83 -4.17 -7.31
N SER A 375 18.92 -4.63 -6.71
CA SER A 375 18.92 -5.75 -5.76
C SER A 375 18.20 -5.44 -4.44
N ASP A 376 18.11 -4.18 -4.01
CA ASP A 376 17.49 -3.75 -2.75
C ASP A 376 15.96 -3.63 -2.85
N VAL A 377 15.42 -3.74 -4.04
CA VAL A 377 14.02 -3.48 -4.32
C VAL A 377 13.44 -4.61 -5.15
N ARG A 378 12.21 -5.00 -4.83
CA ARG A 378 11.40 -5.82 -5.73
C ARG A 378 10.07 -5.12 -5.98
N SER A 379 9.68 -5.03 -7.23
CA SER A 379 8.38 -4.50 -7.61
C SER A 379 7.34 -5.62 -7.55
N MET A 380 6.33 -5.45 -6.73
CA MET A 380 5.35 -6.49 -6.43
C MET A 380 4.03 -6.32 -7.15
N CYS A 381 3.60 -5.12 -7.33
CA CYS A 381 2.38 -4.79 -8.01
C CYS A 381 2.50 -3.40 -8.60
N CYS A 382 1.45 -2.91 -9.21
CA CYS A 382 1.44 -1.67 -9.99
C CYS A 382 2.08 -0.44 -9.31
N ARG A 383 2.54 -0.52 -8.07
CA ARG A 383 3.21 0.57 -7.32
C ARG A 383 3.95 0.10 -6.08
N LEU A 384 3.83 -1.15 -5.70
CA LEU A 384 4.46 -1.65 -4.49
C LEU A 384 5.94 -1.92 -4.76
N ARG A 385 6.76 -0.89 -4.57
CA ARG A 385 8.21 -0.98 -4.50
C ARG A 385 8.57 -1.21 -3.05
N LEU A 386 9.03 -2.41 -2.70
CA LEU A 386 9.40 -2.77 -1.34
C LEU A 386 10.90 -2.56 -1.14
N ASP A 387 11.24 -1.82 -0.10
CA ASP A 387 12.62 -1.72 0.37
C ASP A 387 13.00 -3.00 1.12
N LEU A 388 13.87 -3.80 0.54
CA LEU A 388 14.30 -5.08 1.10
C LEU A 388 15.47 -4.97 2.08
N ARG A 389 15.99 -3.76 2.33
CA ARG A 389 17.14 -3.57 3.22
C ARG A 389 16.82 -4.07 4.64
N GLU A 390 15.59 -3.86 5.11
CA GLU A 390 15.13 -4.40 6.41
C GLU A 390 15.01 -5.94 6.39
N LEU A 391 14.51 -6.52 5.31
CA LEU A 391 14.45 -7.99 5.13
C LEU A 391 15.85 -8.62 5.15
N ARG A 392 16.81 -8.01 4.48
CA ARG A 392 18.20 -8.51 4.45
C ARG A 392 18.85 -8.50 5.82
N LYS A 393 18.59 -7.48 6.63
CA LYS A 393 19.06 -7.42 8.03
C LYS A 393 18.49 -8.58 8.86
N LYS A 394 17.19 -8.89 8.69
CA LYS A 394 16.49 -9.94 9.44
C LYS A 394 16.95 -11.36 9.03
N THR A 395 17.27 -11.59 7.76
CA THR A 395 17.58 -12.91 7.20
C THR A 395 19.08 -13.25 7.14
N GLY A 396 19.97 -12.36 7.61
CA GLY A 396 21.41 -12.60 7.61
C GLY A 396 22.03 -12.77 6.23
N GLY A 397 21.40 -12.23 5.18
CA GLY A 397 21.92 -12.25 3.82
C GLY A 397 21.62 -13.55 3.05
N TYR A 398 20.61 -14.32 3.44
CA TYR A 398 20.23 -15.54 2.71
C TYR A 398 19.79 -15.19 1.28
N PHE A 399 20.52 -15.68 0.29
CA PHE A 399 20.23 -15.52 -1.13
C PHE A 399 18.82 -16.04 -1.47
N GLY A 400 17.97 -15.19 -2.06
CA GLY A 400 16.62 -15.55 -2.52
C GLY A 400 15.47 -15.12 -1.62
N SER A 401 15.70 -14.71 -0.37
CA SER A 401 14.61 -14.25 0.53
C SER A 401 13.94 -12.93 0.09
N GLY A 402 14.63 -12.11 -0.70
CA GLY A 402 14.10 -10.86 -1.24
C GLY A 402 13.14 -11.02 -2.41
N GLU A 403 13.09 -12.17 -3.07
CA GLU A 403 12.19 -12.40 -4.21
C GLU A 403 10.76 -12.78 -3.79
N SER A 404 10.62 -13.38 -2.59
CA SER A 404 9.34 -13.87 -2.05
C SER A 404 8.88 -12.96 -0.91
N THR A 405 8.33 -11.81 -1.25
CA THR A 405 7.81 -10.83 -0.29
C THR A 405 6.54 -10.17 -0.83
N GLY A 406 5.86 -9.38 -0.02
CA GLY A 406 4.62 -8.71 -0.42
C GLY A 406 3.97 -7.96 0.72
N SER A 407 2.64 -7.87 0.70
CA SER A 407 1.86 -7.26 1.77
C SER A 407 0.74 -8.19 2.22
N VAL A 408 0.58 -8.36 3.52
CA VAL A 408 -0.53 -9.14 4.11
C VAL A 408 -1.84 -8.37 4.06
N GLY A 409 -1.77 -7.03 4.06
CA GLY A 409 -2.95 -6.17 4.04
C GLY A 409 -2.59 -4.71 4.03
N VAL A 410 -3.53 -3.89 3.59
CA VAL A 410 -3.41 -2.43 3.52
C VAL A 410 -4.53 -1.78 4.31
N VAL A 411 -4.20 -0.75 5.07
CA VAL A 411 -5.16 0.14 5.72
C VAL A 411 -4.83 1.58 5.36
N THR A 412 -5.83 2.31 4.86
CA THR A 412 -5.68 3.72 4.47
C THR A 412 -6.35 4.63 5.49
N ILE A 413 -5.63 5.63 5.97
CA ILE A 413 -6.11 6.62 6.95
C ILE A 413 -6.71 7.83 6.22
N ASN A 414 -7.84 8.33 6.75
CA ASN A 414 -8.56 9.49 6.24
C ASN A 414 -7.99 10.78 6.83
N MET A 415 -6.96 11.35 6.20
CA MET A 415 -6.27 12.55 6.68
C MET A 415 -7.14 13.82 6.68
N PRO A 416 -7.99 14.08 5.64
CA PRO A 416 -8.85 15.25 5.63
C PRO A 416 -9.80 15.33 6.83
N ARG A 417 -10.36 14.19 7.25
CA ARG A 417 -11.24 14.15 8.43
C ARG A 417 -10.49 14.45 9.71
N ILE A 418 -9.29 13.90 9.89
CA ILE A 418 -8.45 14.19 11.05
C ILE A 418 -8.23 15.71 11.14
N ALA A 419 -7.77 16.32 10.05
CA ALA A 419 -7.51 17.76 9.98
C ALA A 419 -8.78 18.61 10.24
N TYR A 420 -9.91 18.23 9.67
CA TYR A 420 -11.19 18.93 9.86
C TYR A 420 -11.64 18.90 11.33
N LEU A 421 -11.48 17.79 12.02
CA LEU A 421 -11.92 17.61 13.41
C LEU A 421 -10.96 18.18 14.44
N SER A 422 -9.71 18.46 14.06
CA SER A 422 -8.67 18.95 14.96
C SER A 422 -8.70 20.49 15.08
N GLN A 423 -8.44 20.99 16.27
CA GLN A 423 -8.35 22.42 16.52
C GLN A 423 -6.97 22.97 16.16
N ASP A 424 -5.94 22.18 16.37
CA ASP A 424 -4.53 22.50 16.18
C ASP A 424 -3.75 21.25 15.72
N GLU A 425 -2.45 21.43 15.56
CA GLU A 425 -1.53 20.39 15.10
C GLU A 425 -1.35 19.27 16.12
N ASP A 426 -1.31 19.60 17.42
CA ASP A 426 -1.15 18.60 18.49
C ASP A 426 -2.36 17.64 18.53
N GLU A 427 -3.58 18.17 18.44
CA GLU A 427 -4.79 17.34 18.35
C GLU A 427 -4.80 16.49 17.06
N PHE A 428 -4.25 17.01 15.97
CA PHE A 428 -4.10 16.23 14.74
C PHE A 428 -3.22 15.00 14.95
N TYR A 429 -2.04 15.15 15.55
CA TYR A 429 -1.16 14.01 15.81
C TYR A 429 -1.75 13.03 16.83
N GLN A 430 -2.42 13.49 17.88
CA GLN A 430 -3.11 12.59 18.82
C GLN A 430 -4.18 11.72 18.12
N ARG A 431 -4.94 12.30 17.20
CA ARG A 431 -5.95 11.57 16.42
C ARG A 431 -5.31 10.63 15.40
N LEU A 432 -4.23 11.06 14.76
CA LEU A 432 -3.46 10.26 13.82
C LEU A 432 -2.88 9.03 14.52
N ASP A 433 -2.23 9.20 15.65
CA ASP A 433 -1.64 8.12 16.45
C ASP A 433 -2.69 7.08 16.83
N ARG A 434 -3.83 7.52 17.30
CA ARG A 434 -4.95 6.59 17.60
C ARG A 434 -5.38 5.78 16.37
N LEU A 435 -5.50 6.40 15.21
CA LEU A 435 -5.90 5.67 13.98
C LEU A 435 -4.78 4.78 13.46
N MET A 436 -3.53 5.15 13.67
CA MET A 436 -2.38 4.30 13.38
C MET A 436 -2.37 3.07 14.28
N ASP A 437 -2.61 3.22 15.59
CA ASP A 437 -2.71 2.09 16.54
C ASP A 437 -3.84 1.12 16.15
N ILE A 438 -5.00 1.65 15.79
CA ILE A 438 -6.14 0.84 15.29
C ILE A 438 -5.75 0.11 13.99
N SER A 439 -5.06 0.80 13.08
CA SER A 439 -4.63 0.23 11.80
C SER A 439 -3.59 -0.87 12.00
N ALA A 440 -2.58 -0.64 12.83
CA ALA A 440 -1.55 -1.62 13.16
C ALA A 440 -2.14 -2.87 13.82
N ARG A 441 -3.01 -2.69 14.82
CA ARG A 441 -3.73 -3.78 15.48
C ARG A 441 -4.60 -4.58 14.51
N SER A 442 -5.29 -3.92 13.57
CA SER A 442 -6.09 -4.61 12.56
C SER A 442 -5.25 -5.48 11.62
N LEU A 443 -4.07 -5.01 11.25
CA LEU A 443 -3.12 -5.75 10.40
C LEU A 443 -2.47 -6.92 11.15
N HIS A 444 -2.14 -6.72 12.42
CA HIS A 444 -1.67 -7.80 13.30
C HIS A 444 -2.72 -8.92 13.41
N ILE A 445 -3.96 -8.59 13.73
CA ILE A 445 -5.07 -9.57 13.76
C ILE A 445 -5.23 -10.26 12.40
N LYS A 446 -5.17 -9.52 11.30
CA LYS A 446 -5.24 -10.10 9.95
C LYS A 446 -4.12 -11.11 9.74
N ARG A 447 -2.88 -10.76 10.10
CA ARG A 447 -1.71 -11.65 9.96
C ARG A 447 -1.88 -12.93 10.76
N GLU A 448 -2.34 -12.86 12.02
CA GLU A 448 -2.60 -14.03 12.84
C GLU A 448 -3.66 -14.95 12.20
N VAL A 449 -4.76 -14.37 11.71
CA VAL A 449 -5.86 -15.13 11.09
C VAL A 449 -5.40 -15.84 9.83
N ILE A 450 -4.76 -15.11 8.89
CA ILE A 450 -4.31 -15.73 7.64
C ILE A 450 -3.13 -16.68 7.85
N GLY A 451 -2.27 -16.42 8.85
CA GLY A 451 -1.20 -17.34 9.25
C GLY A 451 -1.73 -18.68 9.74
N LYS A 452 -2.72 -18.64 10.63
CA LYS A 452 -3.42 -19.84 11.08
C LYS A 452 -4.08 -20.60 9.93
N LEU A 453 -4.75 -19.91 9.02
CA LEU A 453 -5.39 -20.52 7.84
C LEU A 453 -4.37 -21.10 6.86
N LEU A 454 -3.17 -20.51 6.74
CA LEU A 454 -2.05 -21.05 5.99
C LEU A 454 -1.61 -22.40 6.60
N ASP A 455 -1.47 -22.47 7.92
CA ASP A 455 -1.07 -23.68 8.62
C ASP A 455 -2.13 -24.79 8.52
N GLU A 456 -3.38 -24.42 8.55
CA GLU A 456 -4.53 -25.32 8.33
C GLU A 456 -4.67 -25.77 6.86
N GLY A 457 -3.88 -25.20 5.92
CA GLY A 457 -3.83 -25.62 4.52
C GLY A 457 -4.88 -24.98 3.62
N LEU A 458 -5.49 -23.85 4.01
CA LEU A 458 -6.45 -23.13 3.17
C LEU A 458 -5.81 -22.55 1.90
N TYR A 459 -4.51 -22.24 1.96
CA TYR A 459 -3.71 -21.71 0.84
C TYR A 459 -2.60 -22.69 0.46
N PRO A 460 -2.89 -23.81 -0.23
CA PRO A 460 -1.92 -24.89 -0.42
C PRO A 460 -0.73 -24.49 -1.30
N TYR A 461 -0.94 -23.64 -2.32
CA TYR A 461 0.15 -23.18 -3.17
C TYR A 461 0.98 -22.11 -2.49
N THR A 462 0.35 -21.16 -1.78
CA THR A 462 1.06 -20.19 -0.95
C THR A 462 1.92 -20.88 0.11
N LYS A 463 1.39 -21.90 0.79
CA LYS A 463 2.16 -22.69 1.76
C LYS A 463 3.36 -23.37 1.11
N ARG A 464 3.21 -23.90 -0.11
CA ARG A 464 4.28 -24.58 -0.85
C ARG A 464 5.39 -23.64 -1.29
N TYR A 465 5.05 -22.47 -1.84
CA TYR A 465 6.03 -21.56 -2.45
C TYR A 465 6.52 -20.46 -1.50
N LEU A 466 5.76 -20.12 -0.48
CA LEU A 466 6.09 -19.04 0.45
C LEU A 466 6.46 -19.58 1.85
N GLY A 467 5.75 -20.58 2.33
CA GLY A 467 5.96 -21.21 3.64
C GLY A 467 5.32 -20.44 4.80
N SER A 468 5.62 -19.14 4.95
CA SER A 468 5.08 -18.25 5.98
C SER A 468 4.86 -16.84 5.42
N PHE A 469 4.20 -15.97 6.21
CA PHE A 469 4.06 -14.54 5.91
C PHE A 469 5.13 -13.66 6.59
N ASP A 470 6.18 -14.23 7.16
CA ASP A 470 7.16 -13.50 7.96
C ASP A 470 7.92 -12.43 7.16
N ASN A 471 8.07 -12.63 5.85
CA ASN A 471 8.70 -11.68 4.94
C ASN A 471 7.71 -10.72 4.26
N HIS A 472 6.44 -10.72 4.69
CA HIS A 472 5.42 -9.82 4.14
C HIS A 472 5.19 -8.63 5.07
N PHE A 473 4.90 -7.49 4.46
CA PHE A 473 4.67 -6.25 5.19
C PHE A 473 3.21 -6.10 5.61
N SER A 474 2.99 -5.49 6.75
CA SER A 474 1.75 -4.89 7.18
C SER A 474 1.78 -3.43 6.71
N THR A 475 0.87 -3.04 5.81
CA THR A 475 0.96 -1.77 5.08
C THR A 475 -0.04 -0.77 5.63
N ILE A 476 0.44 0.41 6.05
CA ILE A 476 -0.40 1.54 6.42
C ILE A 476 -0.17 2.65 5.38
N GLY A 477 -1.27 3.19 4.86
CA GLY A 477 -1.24 4.27 3.89
C GLY A 477 -2.16 5.42 4.30
N LEU A 478 -2.20 6.43 3.46
CA LEU A 478 -2.99 7.64 3.70
C LEU A 478 -3.61 8.16 2.41
N VAL A 479 -4.64 8.99 2.56
CA VAL A 479 -5.30 9.68 1.45
C VAL A 479 -5.60 11.12 1.83
N GLY A 480 -5.53 12.04 0.86
CA GLY A 480 -6.05 13.38 0.98
C GLY A 480 -5.19 14.37 1.77
N MET A 481 -3.86 14.29 1.73
CA MET A 481 -3.01 15.30 2.40
C MET A 481 -3.23 16.71 1.84
N ASN A 482 -3.55 16.84 0.55
CA ASN A 482 -3.95 18.11 -0.02
C ASN A 482 -5.18 18.70 0.70
N GLU A 483 -6.25 17.91 0.82
CA GLU A 483 -7.47 18.33 1.49
C GLU A 483 -7.29 18.41 3.02
N ALA A 484 -6.34 17.69 3.60
CA ALA A 484 -5.96 17.86 5.01
C ALA A 484 -5.39 19.27 5.25
N GLY A 485 -4.51 19.76 4.39
CA GLY A 485 -4.02 21.14 4.45
C GLY A 485 -5.13 22.20 4.35
N LEU A 486 -6.07 22.00 3.42
CA LEU A 486 -7.23 22.89 3.24
C LEU A 486 -8.19 22.88 4.46
N ASN A 487 -8.39 21.73 5.09
CA ASN A 487 -9.28 21.58 6.24
C ASN A 487 -8.62 21.95 7.57
N ALA A 488 -7.29 21.87 7.67
CA ALA A 488 -6.52 22.22 8.87
C ALA A 488 -6.68 23.72 9.20
N ARG A 489 -7.20 24.05 10.38
CA ARG A 489 -7.48 25.43 10.79
C ARG A 489 -6.23 26.29 10.90
N TRP A 490 -5.10 25.66 11.18
CA TRP A 490 -3.78 26.32 11.32
C TRP A 490 -3.03 26.50 10.00
N LEU A 491 -3.47 25.85 8.91
CA LEU A 491 -2.84 25.93 7.58
C LEU A 491 -3.73 26.67 6.56
N ARG A 492 -4.91 26.13 6.27
CA ARG A 492 -5.85 26.63 5.26
C ARG A 492 -5.23 26.84 3.88
N ALA A 493 -4.35 25.91 3.51
CA ALA A 493 -3.60 25.95 2.26
C ALA A 493 -3.52 24.55 1.62
N ASP A 494 -3.46 24.52 0.30
CA ASP A 494 -3.32 23.30 -0.47
C ASP A 494 -1.86 22.77 -0.51
N MET A 495 -1.62 21.68 -1.24
CA MET A 495 -0.30 21.06 -1.36
C MET A 495 0.71 21.91 -2.14
N ALA A 496 0.29 22.93 -2.86
CA ALA A 496 1.19 23.86 -3.54
C ALA A 496 1.89 24.83 -2.57
N ASP A 497 1.31 25.06 -1.39
CA ASP A 497 1.89 25.93 -0.36
C ASP A 497 3.00 25.21 0.41
N GLU A 498 4.16 25.88 0.58
CA GLU A 498 5.32 25.35 1.28
C GLU A 498 5.02 24.91 2.73
N LYS A 499 4.08 25.59 3.41
CA LYS A 499 3.68 25.23 4.78
C LYS A 499 2.98 23.88 4.81
N THR A 500 2.09 23.63 3.83
CA THR A 500 1.40 22.35 3.70
C THR A 500 2.36 21.24 3.27
N GLN A 501 3.33 21.54 2.41
CA GLN A 501 4.40 20.61 2.06
C GLN A 501 5.25 20.24 3.28
N LYS A 502 5.64 21.25 4.08
CA LYS A 502 6.39 21.00 5.32
C LYS A 502 5.57 20.14 6.29
N PHE A 503 4.33 20.54 6.56
CA PHE A 503 3.44 19.76 7.42
C PHE A 503 3.28 18.30 6.92
N THR A 504 3.13 18.12 5.61
CA THR A 504 3.05 16.77 5.02
C THR A 504 4.33 15.96 5.24
N LYS A 505 5.51 16.59 5.11
CA LYS A 505 6.79 15.93 5.41
C LYS A 505 6.88 15.51 6.88
N ASP A 506 6.49 16.40 7.78
CA ASP A 506 6.49 16.14 9.22
C ASP A 506 5.53 14.97 9.54
N VAL A 507 4.33 14.96 8.98
CA VAL A 507 3.36 13.87 9.12
C VAL A 507 3.91 12.54 8.58
N LEU A 508 4.50 12.52 7.38
CA LEU A 508 5.06 11.29 6.81
C LEU A 508 6.23 10.74 7.65
N ASN A 509 7.09 11.60 8.16
CA ASN A 509 8.17 11.20 9.06
C ASN A 509 7.62 10.66 10.39
N HIS A 510 6.65 11.33 10.99
CA HIS A 510 5.98 10.85 12.20
C HIS A 510 5.35 9.46 11.99
N MET A 511 4.64 9.26 10.88
CA MET A 511 4.08 7.94 10.55
C MET A 511 5.17 6.87 10.40
N ARG A 512 6.31 7.18 9.78
CA ARG A 512 7.45 6.25 9.66
C ARG A 512 8.03 5.86 11.01
N GLU A 513 8.12 6.80 11.95
CA GLU A 513 8.56 6.52 13.32
C GLU A 513 7.58 5.56 14.01
N ARG A 514 6.28 5.86 13.94
CA ARG A 514 5.25 4.98 14.51
C ARG A 514 5.26 3.56 13.91
N LEU A 515 5.54 3.41 12.62
CA LEU A 515 5.70 2.09 11.98
C LEU A 515 6.91 1.32 12.53
N SER A 516 7.97 2.03 12.90
CA SER A 516 9.12 1.44 13.58
C SER A 516 8.75 0.94 14.98
N ASP A 517 7.96 1.71 15.73
CA ASP A 517 7.46 1.30 17.04
C ASP A 517 6.60 0.02 16.95
N TYR A 518 5.73 -0.08 15.95
CA TYR A 518 4.91 -1.30 15.73
C TYR A 518 5.76 -2.50 15.30
N HIS A 519 6.85 -2.26 14.55
CA HIS A 519 7.80 -3.34 14.26
C HIS A 519 8.42 -3.92 15.54
N GLU A 520 8.76 -3.06 16.50
CA GLU A 520 9.29 -3.49 17.81
C GLU A 520 8.20 -4.18 18.66
N GLU A 521 6.99 -3.63 18.68
CA GLU A 521 5.89 -4.15 19.48
C GLU A 521 5.42 -5.53 19.02
N TYR A 522 5.20 -5.71 17.71
CA TYR A 522 4.64 -6.94 17.15
C TYR A 522 5.69 -7.89 16.55
N GLY A 523 6.93 -7.44 16.35
CA GLY A 523 7.96 -8.21 15.66
C GLY A 523 7.70 -8.45 14.16
N GLU A 524 6.80 -7.68 13.58
CA GLU A 524 6.32 -7.78 12.20
C GLU A 524 6.90 -6.66 11.33
N LEU A 525 6.92 -6.86 10.01
CA LEU A 525 7.36 -5.84 9.07
C LEU A 525 6.23 -4.86 8.78
N TYR A 526 6.49 -3.56 8.90
CA TYR A 526 5.56 -2.48 8.56
C TYR A 526 6.16 -1.57 7.49
N ASN A 527 5.31 -1.02 6.62
CA ASN A 527 5.72 0.00 5.66
C ASN A 527 4.65 1.08 5.45
N LEU A 528 5.10 2.24 4.97
CA LEU A 528 4.25 3.39 4.64
C LEU A 528 4.00 3.41 3.14
N GLU A 529 2.73 3.40 2.74
CA GLU A 529 2.33 3.38 1.34
C GLU A 529 1.66 4.69 0.91
N ALA A 530 2.03 5.17 -0.27
CA ALA A 530 1.18 6.10 -1.00
C ALA A 530 0.01 5.32 -1.63
N THR A 531 -1.05 5.10 -0.86
CA THR A 531 -2.14 4.20 -1.24
C THR A 531 -2.75 4.57 -2.59
N PRO A 532 -2.92 3.60 -3.50
CA PRO A 532 -3.70 3.78 -4.72
C PRO A 532 -5.20 3.86 -4.39
N ALA A 533 -5.66 5.04 -4.01
CA ALA A 533 -7.00 5.25 -3.50
C ALA A 533 -8.02 5.41 -4.62
N GLU A 534 -8.44 4.32 -5.26
CA GLU A 534 -9.46 4.35 -6.32
C GLU A 534 -10.87 4.55 -5.74
N SER A 535 -11.43 3.48 -5.19
CA SER A 535 -12.73 3.53 -4.51
C SER A 535 -12.64 4.17 -3.14
N THR A 536 -11.51 4.00 -2.48
CA THR A 536 -11.27 4.53 -1.13
C THR A 536 -11.41 6.04 -1.10
N ALA A 537 -10.79 6.76 -2.03
CA ALA A 537 -10.88 8.22 -2.14
C ALA A 537 -12.33 8.71 -2.28
N TYR A 538 -13.13 8.03 -3.10
CA TYR A 538 -14.54 8.34 -3.29
C TYR A 538 -15.39 7.96 -2.07
N ARG A 539 -15.19 6.74 -1.54
CA ARG A 539 -15.94 6.26 -0.38
C ARG A 539 -15.77 7.17 0.84
N LEU A 540 -14.53 7.54 1.17
CA LEU A 540 -14.24 8.37 2.33
C LEU A 540 -14.80 9.78 2.14
N ALA A 541 -14.57 10.42 1.00
CA ALA A 541 -15.08 11.77 0.72
C ALA A 541 -16.62 11.83 0.70
N LYS A 542 -17.29 10.85 0.10
CA LYS A 542 -18.75 10.75 0.08
C LYS A 542 -19.32 10.58 1.49
N HIS A 543 -18.70 9.75 2.32
CA HIS A 543 -19.12 9.57 3.71
C HIS A 543 -18.92 10.87 4.51
N ASP A 544 -17.78 11.54 4.31
CA ASP A 544 -17.48 12.80 4.99
C ASP A 544 -18.43 13.92 4.61
N LYS A 545 -18.70 14.11 3.32
CA LYS A 545 -19.69 15.13 2.88
C LYS A 545 -21.07 14.90 3.46
N LYS A 546 -21.48 13.65 3.65
CA LYS A 546 -22.77 13.32 4.26
C LYS A 546 -22.84 13.72 5.74
N HIS A 547 -21.74 13.55 6.50
CA HIS A 547 -21.74 13.79 7.96
C HIS A 547 -21.18 15.18 8.32
N TYR A 548 -20.34 15.74 7.48
CA TYR A 548 -19.68 17.03 7.62
C TYR A 548 -19.85 17.83 6.31
N PRO A 549 -21.02 18.47 6.07
CA PRO A 549 -21.28 19.14 4.79
C PRO A 549 -20.23 20.19 4.40
N ASP A 550 -19.60 20.83 5.40
CA ASP A 550 -18.62 21.90 5.20
C ASP A 550 -17.18 21.38 4.98
N ILE A 551 -16.95 20.08 5.06
CA ILE A 551 -15.61 19.52 4.82
C ILE A 551 -15.20 19.78 3.37
N ILE A 552 -13.95 20.20 3.18
CA ILE A 552 -13.40 20.46 1.84
C ILE A 552 -12.95 19.13 1.23
N THR A 553 -13.43 18.84 0.04
CA THR A 553 -13.04 17.72 -0.81
C THR A 553 -12.34 18.23 -2.05
N ALA A 554 -11.68 17.36 -2.81
CA ALA A 554 -11.06 17.72 -4.08
C ALA A 554 -12.13 18.11 -5.13
N GLY A 555 -11.71 18.86 -6.15
CA GLY A 555 -12.57 19.39 -7.20
C GLY A 555 -13.24 20.70 -6.84
N HIS A 556 -14.26 21.06 -7.60
CA HIS A 556 -14.99 22.33 -7.48
C HIS A 556 -16.32 22.16 -6.75
N GLU A 557 -16.94 23.28 -6.38
CA GLU A 557 -18.25 23.27 -5.73
C GLU A 557 -19.30 22.61 -6.66
N GLY A 558 -20.01 21.60 -6.12
CA GLY A 558 -21.00 20.83 -6.87
C GLY A 558 -20.47 19.56 -7.56
N ASP A 559 -19.17 19.34 -7.55
CA ASP A 559 -18.56 18.12 -8.07
C ASP A 559 -18.91 16.88 -7.21
N THR A 560 -18.84 15.71 -7.82
CA THR A 560 -18.86 14.46 -7.07
C THR A 560 -17.64 14.41 -6.14
N PRO A 561 -17.84 14.25 -4.81
CA PRO A 561 -16.74 14.35 -3.86
C PRO A 561 -15.73 13.22 -4.01
N TYR A 562 -14.46 13.56 -3.99
CA TYR A 562 -13.33 12.62 -3.89
C TYR A 562 -12.19 13.27 -3.12
N TYR A 563 -11.19 12.47 -2.72
CA TYR A 563 -9.95 12.95 -2.13
C TYR A 563 -8.78 12.71 -3.06
N THR A 564 -7.81 13.61 -3.03
CA THR A 564 -6.54 13.45 -3.75
C THR A 564 -5.77 12.25 -3.20
N ASN A 565 -5.12 11.49 -4.07
CA ASN A 565 -4.31 10.34 -3.63
C ASN A 565 -3.17 10.80 -2.72
N SER A 566 -3.04 10.15 -1.57
CA SER A 566 -1.91 10.29 -0.63
C SER A 566 -1.46 11.74 -0.42
N SER A 567 -0.23 12.08 -0.79
CA SER A 567 0.35 13.44 -0.75
C SER A 567 0.57 14.05 -2.14
N HIS A 568 -0.18 13.58 -3.13
CA HIS A 568 -0.08 14.12 -4.48
C HIS A 568 -0.67 15.53 -4.57
N LEU A 569 -0.25 16.26 -5.60
CA LEU A 569 -0.88 17.52 -6.00
C LEU A 569 -2.31 17.29 -6.49
N PRO A 570 -3.20 18.29 -6.36
CA PRO A 570 -4.47 18.29 -7.07
C PRO A 570 -4.26 18.06 -8.56
N VAL A 571 -5.16 17.31 -9.18
CA VAL A 571 -5.02 16.90 -10.59
C VAL A 571 -5.16 18.05 -11.59
N ASP A 572 -5.62 19.19 -11.14
CA ASP A 572 -5.80 20.44 -11.89
C ASP A 572 -4.78 21.52 -11.56
N TYR A 573 -3.73 21.20 -10.78
CA TYR A 573 -2.77 22.16 -10.26
C TYR A 573 -1.97 22.88 -11.36
N THR A 574 -1.35 22.17 -12.27
CA THR A 574 -0.47 22.75 -13.32
C THR A 574 -0.47 21.92 -14.59
N SER A 575 -0.23 22.59 -15.71
CA SER A 575 0.08 21.95 -16.99
C SER A 575 1.59 21.77 -17.24
N ASP A 576 2.45 22.33 -16.36
CA ASP A 576 3.90 22.13 -16.42
C ASP A 576 4.31 20.94 -15.57
N ILE A 577 4.88 19.92 -16.23
CA ILE A 577 5.31 18.70 -15.55
C ILE A 577 6.46 18.96 -14.57
N PHE A 578 7.34 19.90 -14.86
CA PHE A 578 8.51 20.17 -14.01
C PHE A 578 8.11 20.90 -12.72
N ASP A 579 7.13 21.80 -12.77
CA ASP A 579 6.54 22.42 -11.58
C ASP A 579 5.96 21.34 -10.65
N ALA A 580 5.24 20.37 -11.23
CA ALA A 580 4.67 19.27 -10.45
C ALA A 580 5.76 18.36 -9.87
N LEU A 581 6.80 18.06 -10.63
CA LEU A 581 7.94 17.24 -10.20
C LEU A 581 8.73 17.92 -9.06
N ASP A 582 8.93 19.22 -9.12
CA ASP A 582 9.65 19.99 -8.10
C ASP A 582 8.96 19.92 -6.74
N VAL A 583 7.62 19.95 -6.70
CA VAL A 583 6.84 19.77 -5.47
C VAL A 583 6.84 18.32 -4.97
N GLN A 584 6.73 17.36 -5.89
CA GLN A 584 6.53 15.96 -5.54
C GLN A 584 7.83 15.21 -5.21
N ASP A 585 8.98 15.65 -5.71
CA ASP A 585 10.24 14.90 -5.62
C ASP A 585 10.62 14.53 -4.19
N GLU A 586 10.57 15.47 -3.27
CA GLU A 586 10.93 15.22 -1.88
C GLU A 586 9.86 14.40 -1.13
N LEU A 587 8.58 14.69 -1.36
CA LEU A 587 7.46 14.00 -0.73
C LEU A 587 7.41 12.51 -1.11
N GLN A 588 7.65 12.19 -2.39
CA GLN A 588 7.59 10.82 -2.88
C GLN A 588 8.72 9.93 -2.31
N THR A 589 9.86 10.51 -1.94
CA THR A 589 10.98 9.76 -1.34
C THR A 589 10.74 9.36 0.11
N LEU A 590 9.75 9.94 0.78
CA LEU A 590 9.42 9.64 2.19
C LEU A 590 8.59 8.36 2.35
N TYR A 591 7.97 7.87 1.29
CA TYR A 591 7.27 6.59 1.33
C TYR A 591 8.25 5.43 1.25
N THR A 592 7.96 4.39 2.01
CA THR A 592 8.73 3.13 1.97
C THR A 592 8.08 2.10 1.04
N SER A 593 6.93 2.43 0.47
CA SER A 593 6.17 1.58 -0.44
C SER A 593 5.19 2.40 -1.30
N GLY A 594 4.84 1.86 -2.43
CA GLY A 594 3.63 2.21 -3.20
C GLY A 594 3.55 3.61 -3.79
N THR A 595 4.65 4.36 -3.88
CA THR A 595 4.63 5.70 -4.45
C THR A 595 4.84 5.68 -5.95
N VAL A 596 4.15 6.54 -6.70
CA VAL A 596 4.32 6.71 -8.13
C VAL A 596 3.94 8.12 -8.57
N PHE A 597 4.73 8.69 -9.47
CA PHE A 597 4.37 9.91 -10.18
C PHE A 597 3.74 9.56 -11.54
N HIS A 598 2.51 10.01 -11.78
CA HIS A 598 1.80 9.85 -13.04
C HIS A 598 1.89 11.12 -13.88
N ALA A 599 2.63 11.08 -14.97
CA ALA A 599 2.60 12.15 -15.96
C ALA A 599 1.40 11.96 -16.90
N PHE A 600 0.27 12.57 -16.57
CA PHE A 600 -0.95 12.50 -17.39
C PHE A 600 -0.81 13.36 -18.64
N LEU A 601 -0.87 12.72 -19.82
CA LEU A 601 -0.76 13.36 -21.11
C LEU A 601 -2.11 13.31 -21.84
N GLY A 602 -2.46 14.38 -22.55
CA GLY A 602 -3.74 14.43 -23.29
C GLY A 602 -3.78 13.47 -24.47
N GLU A 603 -2.62 13.23 -25.08
CA GLU A 603 -2.44 12.34 -26.22
C GLU A 603 -1.05 11.70 -26.19
N LYS A 604 -0.76 10.86 -27.19
CA LYS A 604 0.58 10.27 -27.33
C LYS A 604 1.63 11.34 -27.58
N LEU A 605 2.85 11.11 -27.11
CA LEU A 605 4.00 11.94 -27.45
C LEU A 605 4.32 11.87 -28.95
N PRO A 606 4.94 12.91 -29.52
CA PRO A 606 5.20 12.99 -30.96
C PRO A 606 5.96 11.79 -31.53
N ASP A 607 6.97 11.34 -30.81
CA ASP A 607 7.81 10.21 -31.18
C ASP A 607 8.46 9.54 -29.96
N TRP A 608 9.16 8.43 -30.20
CA TRP A 608 9.90 7.71 -29.17
C TRP A 608 11.03 8.53 -28.55
N LYS A 609 11.65 9.47 -29.28
CA LYS A 609 12.75 10.31 -28.75
C LYS A 609 12.25 11.29 -27.71
N ALA A 610 11.06 11.85 -27.92
CA ALA A 610 10.41 12.71 -26.93
C ALA A 610 10.14 11.94 -25.63
N ALA A 611 9.63 10.70 -25.73
CA ALA A 611 9.42 9.84 -24.57
C ALA A 611 10.73 9.49 -23.88
N ALA A 612 11.76 9.07 -24.62
CA ALA A 612 13.08 8.76 -24.08
C ALA A 612 13.71 9.96 -23.36
N THR A 613 13.62 11.14 -23.98
CA THR A 613 14.17 12.37 -23.41
C THR A 613 13.47 12.75 -22.10
N LEU A 614 12.15 12.63 -22.05
CA LEU A 614 11.39 12.95 -20.84
C LEU A 614 11.68 11.95 -19.72
N VAL A 615 11.65 10.65 -20.01
CA VAL A 615 11.99 9.59 -19.03
C VAL A 615 13.40 9.79 -18.48
N ARG A 616 14.37 10.08 -19.38
CA ARG A 616 15.75 10.34 -18.98
C ARG A 616 15.89 11.57 -18.10
N LYS A 617 15.27 12.70 -18.49
CA LYS A 617 15.30 13.94 -17.70
C LYS A 617 14.73 13.74 -16.30
N ILE A 618 13.63 13.02 -16.17
CA ILE A 618 13.06 12.69 -14.86
C ILE A 618 14.07 11.85 -14.05
N ALA A 619 14.61 10.79 -14.63
CA ALA A 619 15.55 9.90 -13.95
C ALA A 619 16.84 10.60 -13.49
N GLU A 620 17.39 11.49 -14.32
CA GLU A 620 18.68 12.16 -14.05
C GLU A 620 18.54 13.37 -13.09
N ASN A 621 17.39 14.05 -13.06
CA ASN A 621 17.23 15.29 -12.30
C ASN A 621 16.40 15.14 -11.01
N TYR A 622 15.62 14.08 -10.86
CA TYR A 622 14.73 13.86 -9.74
C TYR A 622 15.05 12.57 -8.99
N ARG A 623 14.76 12.55 -7.70
CA ARG A 623 14.91 11.38 -6.84
C ARG A 623 13.66 10.51 -6.79
N LEU A 624 12.62 10.87 -7.55
CA LEU A 624 11.39 10.10 -7.67
C LEU A 624 11.70 8.61 -7.85
N PRO A 625 11.28 7.75 -6.94
CA PRO A 625 11.64 6.32 -7.01
C PRO A 625 10.91 5.56 -8.12
N TYR A 626 9.71 6.04 -8.53
CA TYR A 626 8.85 5.32 -9.45
C TYR A 626 7.92 6.28 -10.21
N TYR A 627 7.88 6.19 -11.53
CA TYR A 627 7.07 7.08 -12.35
C TYR A 627 6.65 6.43 -13.67
N THR A 628 5.66 7.02 -14.33
CA THR A 628 5.16 6.57 -15.63
C THR A 628 4.61 7.74 -16.44
N LEU A 629 4.73 7.64 -17.78
CA LEU A 629 4.03 8.53 -18.69
C LEU A 629 2.66 7.91 -19.01
N SER A 630 1.61 8.72 -18.97
CA SER A 630 0.24 8.24 -19.04
C SER A 630 -0.57 8.97 -20.12
N PRO A 631 -0.34 8.68 -21.44
CA PRO A 631 -1.14 9.24 -22.51
C PRO A 631 -2.58 8.72 -22.45
N THR A 632 -3.53 9.54 -22.90
CA THR A 632 -4.91 9.14 -23.15
C THR A 632 -5.04 8.66 -24.61
N TYR A 633 -5.78 7.56 -24.80
CA TYR A 633 -6.08 7.04 -26.13
C TYR A 633 -7.49 6.45 -26.19
N SER A 634 -8.00 6.28 -27.39
CA SER A 634 -9.31 5.69 -27.63
C SER A 634 -9.23 4.48 -28.53
N VAL A 635 -10.21 3.58 -28.44
CA VAL A 635 -10.29 2.39 -29.29
C VAL A 635 -11.68 2.29 -29.91
N CYS A 636 -11.71 2.30 -31.23
CA CYS A 636 -12.91 2.00 -32.02
C CYS A 636 -12.91 0.52 -32.41
N LYS A 637 -14.03 -0.16 -32.27
CA LYS A 637 -14.15 -1.58 -32.66
C LYS A 637 -13.86 -1.86 -34.13
N GLU A 638 -14.04 -0.86 -35.02
CA GLU A 638 -13.83 -0.97 -36.45
C GLU A 638 -12.51 -0.38 -36.94
N HIS A 639 -12.01 0.66 -36.30
CA HIS A 639 -10.82 1.40 -36.75
C HIS A 639 -9.61 1.24 -35.80
N GLY A 640 -9.77 0.49 -34.68
CA GLY A 640 -8.71 0.23 -33.71
C GLY A 640 -8.31 1.46 -32.92
N TYR A 641 -7.02 1.64 -32.70
CA TYR A 641 -6.41 2.68 -31.89
C TYR A 641 -6.61 4.09 -32.48
N ILE A 642 -6.94 5.05 -31.62
CA ILE A 642 -7.08 6.48 -31.90
C ILE A 642 -6.32 7.26 -30.82
N ALA A 643 -5.41 8.15 -31.19
CA ALA A 643 -4.69 8.98 -30.24
C ALA A 643 -5.65 10.01 -29.58
N GLY A 644 -5.48 10.25 -28.28
CA GLY A 644 -6.27 11.20 -27.52
C GLY A 644 -7.68 10.71 -27.11
N GLU A 645 -8.45 11.63 -26.54
CA GLU A 645 -9.79 11.39 -26.02
C GLU A 645 -10.84 11.50 -27.14
N HIS A 646 -11.47 10.39 -27.47
CA HIS A 646 -12.55 10.32 -28.46
C HIS A 646 -13.64 9.35 -28.00
N PHE A 647 -14.72 9.87 -27.39
CA PHE A 647 -15.90 9.06 -27.03
C PHE A 647 -16.70 8.61 -28.26
N THR A 648 -16.48 9.27 -29.37
CA THR A 648 -17.03 8.94 -30.68
C THR A 648 -15.90 8.86 -31.69
N CYS A 649 -15.84 7.77 -32.45
CA CYS A 649 -14.81 7.58 -33.47
C CYS A 649 -14.91 8.68 -34.57
N PRO A 650 -13.84 9.43 -34.82
CA PRO A 650 -13.87 10.50 -35.83
C PRO A 650 -14.07 9.97 -37.27
N THR A 651 -13.78 8.69 -37.54
CA THR A 651 -13.89 8.07 -38.85
C THR A 651 -15.29 7.53 -39.15
N CYS A 652 -15.92 6.83 -38.20
CA CYS A 652 -17.22 6.15 -38.46
C CYS A 652 -18.38 6.70 -37.60
N GLY A 653 -18.15 7.63 -36.69
CA GLY A 653 -19.18 8.19 -35.80
C GLY A 653 -19.73 7.25 -34.74
N LYS A 654 -19.20 6.01 -34.61
CA LYS A 654 -19.64 5.05 -33.59
C LYS A 654 -18.96 5.33 -32.26
N LYS A 655 -19.54 4.83 -31.18
CA LYS A 655 -18.94 4.92 -29.82
C LYS A 655 -17.57 4.27 -29.80
N ALA A 656 -16.62 4.95 -29.18
CA ALA A 656 -15.28 4.45 -28.90
C ALA A 656 -15.04 4.36 -27.39
N GLU A 657 -14.18 3.46 -26.97
CA GLU A 657 -13.75 3.30 -25.58
C GLU A 657 -12.56 4.22 -25.33
N VAL A 658 -12.66 5.15 -24.38
CA VAL A 658 -11.57 6.04 -23.98
C VAL A 658 -10.79 5.40 -22.85
N TYR A 659 -9.49 5.22 -23.04
CA TYR A 659 -8.58 4.61 -22.09
C TYR A 659 -7.69 5.66 -21.45
N SER A 660 -7.70 5.70 -20.13
CA SER A 660 -6.76 6.47 -19.34
C SER A 660 -6.35 5.66 -18.13
N ARG A 661 -5.22 6.03 -17.51
CA ARG A 661 -4.74 5.36 -16.31
C ARG A 661 -5.56 5.83 -15.10
N ILE A 662 -6.24 4.90 -14.44
CA ILE A 662 -7.07 5.25 -13.27
C ILE A 662 -6.17 5.60 -12.07
N THR A 663 -5.35 4.68 -11.62
CA THR A 663 -4.29 4.89 -10.63
C THR A 663 -3.09 3.98 -10.86
N GLY A 664 -3.26 2.76 -11.28
CA GLY A 664 -2.18 1.78 -11.47
C GLY A 664 -2.19 1.11 -12.84
N TYR A 665 -3.32 1.14 -13.52
CA TYR A 665 -3.51 0.45 -14.80
C TYR A 665 -4.50 1.21 -15.68
N TYR A 666 -4.46 0.94 -16.97
CA TYR A 666 -5.37 1.51 -17.95
C TYR A 666 -6.74 0.85 -17.91
N ARG A 667 -7.77 1.66 -18.04
CA ARG A 667 -9.16 1.22 -18.03
C ARG A 667 -10.04 2.17 -18.85
N PRO A 668 -11.10 1.66 -19.51
CA PRO A 668 -12.07 2.54 -20.13
C PRO A 668 -12.67 3.51 -19.11
N VAL A 669 -12.58 4.81 -19.36
CA VAL A 669 -13.07 5.88 -18.44
C VAL A 669 -14.56 5.71 -18.16
N GLN A 670 -15.32 5.19 -19.13
CA GLN A 670 -16.75 4.92 -19.01
C GLN A 670 -17.09 3.90 -17.91
N ASN A 671 -16.10 3.13 -17.45
CA ASN A 671 -16.28 2.09 -16.42
C ASN A 671 -15.72 2.50 -15.06
N TRP A 672 -15.35 3.76 -14.86
CA TRP A 672 -14.82 4.25 -13.58
C TRP A 672 -15.95 4.54 -12.59
N ASN A 673 -15.67 4.51 -11.29
CA ASN A 673 -16.59 5.00 -10.27
C ASN A 673 -16.79 6.52 -10.40
N ASP A 674 -17.88 7.03 -9.82
CA ASP A 674 -18.28 8.43 -10.00
C ASP A 674 -17.20 9.42 -9.53
N GLY A 675 -16.51 9.14 -8.40
CA GLY A 675 -15.42 9.99 -7.88
C GLY A 675 -14.21 10.02 -8.81
N LYS A 676 -13.79 8.87 -9.34
CA LYS A 676 -12.69 8.81 -10.30
C LYS A 676 -13.06 9.36 -11.67
N ALA A 677 -14.29 9.20 -12.09
CA ALA A 677 -14.81 9.84 -13.29
C ALA A 677 -14.82 11.38 -13.15
N GLN A 678 -15.11 11.91 -11.95
CA GLN A 678 -14.99 13.34 -11.65
C GLN A 678 -13.54 13.80 -11.63
N GLU A 679 -12.65 13.06 -10.96
CA GLU A 679 -11.21 13.34 -10.99
C GLU A 679 -10.68 13.42 -12.43
N TYR A 680 -11.08 12.49 -13.31
CA TYR A 680 -10.69 12.50 -14.72
C TYR A 680 -11.13 13.76 -15.44
N LYS A 681 -12.35 14.25 -15.18
CA LYS A 681 -12.86 15.51 -15.77
C LYS A 681 -12.06 16.73 -15.29
N ASN A 682 -11.58 16.68 -14.06
CA ASN A 682 -10.83 17.79 -13.45
C ASN A 682 -9.34 17.74 -13.80
N ARG A 683 -8.84 16.65 -14.44
CA ARG A 683 -7.40 16.52 -14.77
C ARG A 683 -6.96 17.58 -15.75
N THR A 684 -5.95 18.35 -15.37
CA THR A 684 -5.11 19.12 -16.28
C THR A 684 -4.03 18.20 -16.82
N VAL A 685 -3.94 18.08 -18.13
CA VAL A 685 -2.89 17.30 -18.79
C VAL A 685 -1.62 18.11 -18.93
N TYR A 686 -0.47 17.46 -18.77
CA TYR A 686 0.82 18.12 -18.94
C TYR A 686 1.11 18.45 -20.40
N ASP A 687 1.46 19.70 -20.66
CA ASP A 687 1.89 20.20 -21.97
C ASP A 687 3.41 20.12 -22.08
N ILE A 688 3.90 19.00 -22.59
CA ILE A 688 5.34 18.72 -22.68
C ILE A 688 6.06 19.66 -23.66
N LEU A 689 5.35 20.20 -24.66
CA LEU A 689 5.95 21.06 -25.67
C LEU A 689 6.22 22.48 -25.15
N HIS A 690 5.43 22.92 -24.17
CA HIS A 690 5.53 24.28 -23.58
C HIS A 690 6.02 24.23 -22.12
N SER A 691 6.23 23.05 -21.55
CA SER A 691 6.86 22.92 -20.22
C SER A 691 8.27 23.52 -20.27
N GLY A 692 8.58 24.40 -19.32
CA GLY A 692 9.90 25.00 -19.18
C GLY A 692 10.95 23.89 -19.05
N ALA A 693 12.13 24.06 -19.66
CA ALA A 693 13.24 23.19 -19.31
C ALA A 693 13.53 23.37 -17.82
N PRO A 694 13.76 22.28 -17.03
CA PRO A 694 14.19 22.46 -15.66
C PRO A 694 15.39 23.41 -15.70
N ALA A 695 15.37 24.44 -14.85
CA ALA A 695 16.56 25.20 -14.61
C ALA A 695 17.64 24.18 -14.33
N GLU A 696 18.75 24.20 -15.08
CA GLU A 696 19.89 23.33 -14.80
C GLU A 696 20.22 23.56 -13.33
N LYS A 697 19.71 22.70 -12.46
CA LYS A 697 20.20 22.64 -11.09
C LYS A 697 21.62 22.14 -11.27
N PRO A 698 22.64 22.94 -10.88
CA PRO A 698 23.99 22.46 -10.93
C PRO A 698 23.96 21.12 -10.18
N VAL A 699 24.57 20.11 -10.74
CA VAL A 699 24.93 18.90 -10.00
C VAL A 699 25.91 19.38 -8.96
N GLU A 700 25.39 19.90 -7.85
CA GLU A 700 26.17 20.10 -6.65
C GLU A 700 26.58 18.70 -6.22
N ALA A 701 27.78 18.34 -6.64
CA ALA A 701 28.56 17.43 -5.82
C ALA A 701 28.37 17.93 -4.38
N VAL A 702 27.80 17.08 -3.51
CA VAL A 702 27.60 17.36 -2.11
C VAL A 702 28.93 17.82 -1.55
N LYS A 703 29.21 19.13 -1.66
CA LYS A 703 30.15 19.81 -0.83
C LYS A 703 29.35 20.17 0.41
N GLU A 704 29.67 19.49 1.50
CA GLU A 704 29.32 19.92 2.85
C GLU A 704 29.76 21.39 3.01
N GLU A 705 28.89 22.35 2.76
CA GLU A 705 29.06 23.69 3.27
C GLU A 705 28.31 23.77 4.60
N ARG A 706 29.12 23.73 5.67
CA ARG A 706 28.71 24.06 7.02
C ARG A 706 28.37 25.53 7.08
N PRO A 707 27.23 25.95 7.66
CA PRO A 707 27.06 27.33 8.08
C PRO A 707 28.04 27.61 9.23
N VAL A 708 28.92 28.58 9.02
CA VAL A 708 29.78 29.11 10.06
C VAL A 708 28.92 29.98 10.97
N MET A 709 28.49 29.44 12.09
CA MET A 709 28.06 30.20 13.24
C MET A 709 29.08 29.96 14.34
N GLY A 710 29.70 31.04 14.76
CA GLY A 710 30.72 31.03 15.78
C GLY A 710 30.18 30.72 17.18
N GLY A 711 30.44 29.55 17.63
CA GLY A 711 30.29 29.08 19.01
C GLY A 711 31.27 27.92 19.20
N LYS A 712 32.01 27.96 20.32
CA LYS A 712 33.00 26.93 20.63
C LYS A 712 32.28 25.58 20.79
N HIS A 713 32.40 24.71 19.79
CA HIS A 713 31.99 23.31 19.89
C HIS A 713 33.20 22.44 20.29
N PRO A 714 33.02 21.47 21.20
CA PRO A 714 34.05 20.48 21.48
C PRO A 714 34.29 19.64 20.24
N THR A 715 35.56 19.38 19.95
CA THR A 715 36.06 18.65 18.79
C THR A 715 35.55 17.21 18.86
N ARG A 716 34.59 16.85 17.99
CA ARG A 716 34.13 15.47 17.82
C ARG A 716 35.13 14.75 16.89
N THR A 717 35.79 13.74 17.41
CA THR A 717 36.67 12.88 16.65
C THR A 717 35.80 11.74 16.09
N MET A 718 35.66 11.67 14.76
CA MET A 718 35.15 10.47 14.10
C MET A 718 36.24 9.39 14.22
N VAL A 719 35.99 8.37 15.02
CA VAL A 719 36.88 7.23 15.14
C VAL A 719 36.40 6.15 14.18
N THR A 720 37.12 5.96 13.09
CA THR A 720 37.04 4.74 12.27
C THR A 720 37.91 3.69 12.95
N MET A 721 37.32 2.77 13.71
CA MET A 721 38.08 1.72 14.39
C MET A 721 38.41 0.60 13.44
N THR A 722 39.69 0.25 13.32
CA THR A 722 40.19 -0.94 12.67
C THR A 722 40.22 -2.13 13.64
N LYS A 723 40.34 -3.34 13.11
CA LYS A 723 40.30 -4.61 13.86
C LYS A 723 41.22 -4.69 15.09
N ASP A 724 42.24 -3.83 15.18
CA ASP A 724 43.28 -3.88 16.22
C ASP A 724 43.06 -2.88 17.37
N ASP A 725 42.04 -2.02 17.29
CA ASP A 725 41.81 -0.94 18.26
C ASP A 725 40.93 -1.32 19.46
N VAL A 726 40.50 -2.57 19.55
CA VAL A 726 39.64 -3.04 20.65
C VAL A 726 40.45 -3.54 21.82
N LYS A 727 41.20 -2.64 22.50
CA LYS A 727 41.64 -2.88 23.90
C LYS A 727 40.85 -1.95 24.78
N ILE A 728 39.85 -2.51 25.46
CA ILE A 728 38.90 -1.83 26.32
C ILE A 728 39.62 -1.42 27.63
N GLN A 729 39.75 -0.11 27.89
CA GLN A 729 39.82 0.42 29.22
C GLN A 729 38.43 0.94 29.58
N HIS A 730 37.82 0.42 30.65
CA HIS A 730 36.47 0.75 31.06
C HIS A 730 36.45 2.09 31.81
N PRO A 731 35.76 3.14 31.31
CA PRO A 731 35.16 4.18 32.12
C PRO A 731 33.80 3.70 32.68
N ASP A 732 33.28 4.29 33.70
CA ASP A 732 32.10 3.84 34.48
C ASP A 732 30.79 3.77 33.65
N SER A 733 30.72 4.42 32.48
CA SER A 733 29.65 4.22 31.46
C SER A 733 30.14 4.50 30.05
N VAL A 734 29.72 3.70 29.08
CA VAL A 734 30.00 3.89 27.63
C VAL A 734 28.72 3.94 26.86
N LYS A 735 28.56 4.95 25.99
CA LYS A 735 27.37 5.15 25.15
C LYS A 735 27.76 5.10 23.68
N TYR A 736 27.06 4.25 22.89
CA TYR A 736 27.24 4.14 21.46
C TYR A 736 25.97 4.56 20.73
N LEU A 737 26.03 5.54 19.85
CA LEU A 737 24.91 5.89 18.95
C LEU A 737 25.14 5.28 17.57
N PHE A 738 24.38 4.26 17.26
CA PHE A 738 24.39 3.62 15.95
C PHE A 738 23.53 4.41 14.96
N THR A 739 24.11 4.80 13.84
CA THR A 739 23.48 5.60 12.79
C THR A 739 23.79 5.04 11.42
N THR A 740 22.97 5.39 10.42
CA THR A 740 23.26 5.14 9.00
C THR A 740 23.34 6.45 8.25
N SER A 741 24.01 6.45 7.11
CA SER A 741 24.22 7.65 6.28
C SER A 741 22.91 8.26 5.76
N THR A 742 21.88 7.44 5.59
CA THR A 742 20.60 7.78 4.96
C THR A 742 19.45 8.01 5.95
N CYS A 743 19.70 7.87 7.25
CA CYS A 743 18.66 7.90 8.27
C CYS A 743 18.32 9.35 8.72
N PRO A 744 17.12 9.89 8.42
CA PRO A 744 16.73 11.23 8.88
C PRO A 744 16.64 11.34 10.40
N ASN A 745 16.12 10.32 11.07
CA ASN A 745 15.96 10.27 12.53
C ASN A 745 17.31 10.23 13.25
N CYS A 746 18.37 9.80 12.60
CA CYS A 746 19.72 9.87 13.13
C CYS A 746 20.21 11.32 13.30
N LYS A 747 19.72 12.27 12.48
CA LYS A 747 19.99 13.70 12.66
C LYS A 747 19.30 14.23 13.92
N ILE A 748 18.03 13.86 14.10
CA ILE A 748 17.21 14.24 15.25
C ILE A 748 17.83 13.70 16.53
N ALA A 749 18.15 12.40 16.58
CA ALA A 749 18.82 11.80 17.73
C ALA A 749 20.17 12.46 18.09
N LYS A 750 20.97 12.79 17.07
CA LYS A 750 22.24 13.53 17.26
C LYS A 750 22.01 14.93 17.84
N GLN A 751 20.95 15.60 17.40
CA GLN A 751 20.60 16.93 17.88
C GLN A 751 20.12 16.89 19.34
N MET A 752 19.20 15.98 19.68
CA MET A 752 18.69 15.79 21.03
C MET A 752 19.82 15.48 22.04
N LEU A 753 20.68 14.50 21.72
CA LEU A 753 21.81 14.16 22.57
C LEU A 753 22.85 15.28 22.66
N ALA A 754 22.95 16.15 21.66
CA ALA A 754 23.82 17.32 21.68
C ALA A 754 23.24 18.47 22.52
N GLU A 755 21.91 18.68 22.47
CA GLU A 755 21.21 19.66 23.31
C GLU A 755 21.25 19.28 24.80
N ALA A 756 21.19 17.99 25.10
CA ALA A 756 21.34 17.44 26.45
C ALA A 756 22.80 17.31 26.91
N GLU A 757 23.77 17.77 26.16
CA GLU A 757 25.22 17.66 26.45
C GLU A 757 25.71 16.23 26.70
N GLU A 758 25.00 15.22 26.16
CA GLU A 758 25.33 13.80 26.34
C GLU A 758 26.55 13.38 25.52
N GLU A 759 27.53 12.75 26.18
CA GLU A 759 28.72 12.22 25.54
C GLU A 759 28.45 10.80 25.02
N TYR A 760 28.66 10.55 23.73
CA TYR A 760 28.52 9.25 23.09
C TYR A 760 29.52 9.06 21.95
N GLN A 761 29.81 7.81 21.63
CA GLN A 761 30.57 7.44 20.44
C GLN A 761 29.64 7.18 19.27
N LEU A 762 29.85 7.88 18.16
CA LEU A 762 29.05 7.71 16.95
C LEU A 762 29.55 6.50 16.16
N ILE A 763 28.68 5.52 15.93
CA ILE A 763 28.96 4.31 15.15
C ILE A 763 28.17 4.36 13.85
N ASP A 764 28.86 4.31 12.73
CA ASP A 764 28.25 4.08 11.42
C ASP A 764 27.91 2.59 11.30
N ALA A 765 26.63 2.26 11.37
CA ALA A 765 26.16 0.87 11.38
C ALA A 765 26.46 0.13 10.06
N GLU A 766 26.56 0.85 8.95
CA GLU A 766 26.85 0.28 7.63
C GLU A 766 28.32 -0.14 7.52
N LYS A 767 29.21 0.57 8.23
CA LYS A 767 30.66 0.30 8.21
C LYS A 767 31.15 -0.58 9.35
N ASN A 768 30.30 -0.88 10.34
CA ASN A 768 30.66 -1.63 11.54
C ASN A 768 29.75 -2.83 11.80
N PRO A 769 29.63 -3.80 10.88
CA PRO A 769 28.71 -4.94 11.01
C PRO A 769 29.01 -5.84 12.22
N GLU A 770 30.25 -5.87 12.70
CA GLU A 770 30.65 -6.65 13.88
C GLU A 770 30.05 -6.06 15.17
N LEU A 771 30.03 -4.72 15.30
CA LEU A 771 29.41 -4.03 16.45
C LEU A 771 27.90 -4.10 16.37
N VAL A 772 27.33 -3.97 15.18
CA VAL A 772 25.89 -4.15 14.91
C VAL A 772 25.43 -5.54 15.38
N SER A 773 26.17 -6.59 15.02
CA SER A 773 25.88 -7.96 15.44
C SER A 773 26.06 -8.16 16.94
N ARG A 774 27.17 -7.64 17.51
CA ARG A 774 27.50 -7.76 18.92
C ARG A 774 26.45 -7.17 19.83
N TYR A 775 25.95 -5.99 19.49
CA TYR A 775 24.92 -5.32 20.28
C TYR A 775 23.50 -5.60 19.77
N GLY A 776 23.32 -6.45 18.75
CA GLY A 776 22.02 -6.80 18.19
C GLY A 776 21.25 -5.57 17.74
N ILE A 777 21.91 -4.66 16.98
CA ILE A 777 21.30 -3.44 16.48
C ILE A 777 20.46 -3.79 15.26
N MET A 778 19.15 -3.55 15.36
CA MET A 778 18.19 -3.90 14.33
C MET A 778 17.77 -2.70 13.48
N GLN A 779 17.95 -1.47 13.99
CA GLN A 779 17.64 -0.23 13.28
C GLN A 779 18.47 0.96 13.76
N ALA A 780 18.44 2.05 13.03
CA ALA A 780 19.08 3.32 13.36
C ALA A 780 18.03 4.46 13.38
N PRO A 781 18.16 5.43 14.33
CA PRO A 781 19.17 5.50 15.38
C PRO A 781 18.92 4.50 16.52
N THR A 782 19.97 3.92 17.08
CA THR A 782 19.90 3.20 18.34
C THR A 782 21.03 3.68 19.26
N LEU A 783 20.66 4.13 20.47
CA LEU A 783 21.61 4.45 21.52
C LEU A 783 21.78 3.22 22.43
N VAL A 784 23.01 2.74 22.56
CA VAL A 784 23.38 1.66 23.47
C VAL A 784 24.15 2.28 24.63
N VAL A 785 23.63 2.09 25.83
CA VAL A 785 24.24 2.57 27.09
C VAL A 785 24.72 1.33 27.85
N ILE A 786 26.00 1.33 28.22
CA ILE A 786 26.66 0.25 28.94
C ILE A 786 27.11 0.81 30.29
N GLU A 787 26.56 0.26 31.35
CA GLU A 787 26.89 0.64 32.75
C GLU A 787 27.33 -0.64 33.49
N GLY A 788 28.63 -0.81 33.69
CA GLY A 788 29.19 -2.03 34.27
C GLY A 788 28.88 -3.26 33.40
N ASP A 789 28.12 -4.23 33.94
CA ASP A 789 27.69 -5.45 33.25
C ASP A 789 26.30 -5.30 32.59
N GLU A 790 25.62 -4.18 32.76
CA GLU A 790 24.27 -3.94 32.21
C GLU A 790 24.36 -3.19 30.88
N THR A 791 23.59 -3.66 29.89
CA THR A 791 23.49 -3.02 28.57
C THR A 791 22.03 -2.68 28.27
N LYS A 792 21.72 -1.40 28.13
CA LYS A 792 20.40 -0.89 27.75
C LYS A 792 20.42 -0.36 26.34
N LYS A 793 19.31 -0.53 25.62
CA LYS A 793 19.15 -0.04 24.24
C LYS A 793 17.94 0.86 24.14
N TYR A 794 18.14 2.03 23.56
CA TYR A 794 17.07 2.99 23.24
C TYR A 794 17.00 3.09 21.72
N VAL A 795 16.01 2.42 21.17
CA VAL A 795 15.85 2.27 19.72
C VAL A 795 14.91 3.36 19.25
N ASN A 796 15.20 4.01 18.13
CA ASN A 796 14.56 5.17 17.50
C ASN A 796 14.75 6.51 18.25
N ALA A 797 14.38 7.61 17.56
CA ALA A 797 14.56 8.97 18.10
C ALA A 797 13.68 9.22 19.34
N SER A 798 12.44 8.68 19.37
CA SER A 798 11.50 8.89 20.49
C SER A 798 11.97 8.22 21.78
N ASN A 799 12.56 7.02 21.71
CA ASN A 799 13.11 6.36 22.89
C ASN A 799 14.42 6.99 23.35
N ILE A 800 15.20 7.53 22.42
CA ILE A 800 16.39 8.33 22.77
C ILE A 800 15.99 9.65 23.44
N GLN A 801 14.87 10.25 23.01
CA GLN A 801 14.30 11.43 23.67
C GLN A 801 13.87 11.11 25.11
N LYS A 802 13.14 10.02 25.34
CA LYS A 802 12.78 9.57 26.69
C LYS A 802 14.00 9.32 27.57
N TYR A 803 15.06 8.72 27.01
CA TYR A 803 16.32 8.54 27.72
C TYR A 803 16.92 9.88 28.15
N VAL A 804 16.89 10.89 27.30
CA VAL A 804 17.36 12.24 27.60
C VAL A 804 16.51 12.86 28.71
N GLU A 805 15.18 12.83 28.59
CA GLU A 805 14.22 13.36 29.57
C GLU A 805 14.32 12.67 30.97
N GLU A 806 14.69 11.38 31.01
CA GLU A 806 14.88 10.63 32.27
C GLU A 806 16.23 10.90 32.94
N ASN A 807 17.20 11.47 32.22
CA ASN A 807 18.56 11.71 32.68
C ASN A 807 18.93 13.22 32.81
N GLU A 808 18.02 14.15 32.41
CA GLU A 808 18.02 15.55 32.75
C GLU A 808 17.49 15.76 34.21
#